data_066ce64cb1f044cd072abf2c3f5de2b7
#
_entry.id   066ce64cb1f044cd072abf2c3f5de2b7
#
_cell.length_a   1.000
_cell.length_b   1.000
_cell.length_c   1.000
_cell.angle_alpha   90.00
_cell.angle_beta   90.00
_cell.angle_gamma   90.00
#
_symmetry.space_group_name_H-M   'P 1'
#
loop_
_entity.id
_entity.type
_entity.pdbx_description
1 polymer ?
#
loop_
_entity_poly.entity_id
_entity_poly.type
_entity_poly.pdbx_seq_one_letter_code
_entity_poly.pdbx_strand_id
1 'polypeptide(L)'
;MEKQIKIALAGNPNSGKTTLFNALTGSNQFVGNWPGVTVEKKEGKLKKHDDVAIMDLPGIYSLSPYTLEEVVARNYLITERPDAILNIIDGTNLERNLYLTTQLTELGIPVVIAINMMDVVRKNGDKINVDELSRELGCKIVEISALKGEGIMEAAEAAVQAAKSTKTVPMHTFSGPVEHAIAHIEEAAVHNLPEEQQRWYAIKIFERDDKVLDQLKIDPTVMAHIEEDIKAAEKELDDDAESIITNERYVYIAEIIKACYKKKNAGQMSASDKIDRIVTNRWLGLPIFAAVMFLVYYISMVTVGSAATDWANDGLFGDGWHLFGIGSGEYTEVADAYGEASLVVDGYEAYIEENGALAADGTFTYDVEDEETLAVTTETATLADYEKAKATLDEIGDEPDPADFGVWVPGIPVLIGNGLEAAGASEWLSGLILDGIVAGVGAVLGFVPQMLVLFLLLAFLEACGYMARIAFVLDRIFRKFGLSGKSFIPMLIGTGCGIPGVMASRTIENERDRRMTIMTTTFIPCGAKVPFIAMIAGAIFGGSAWVSTSAYFIGMAAIVISGIMLKKTKMFSGEPAPFVMELPAYHWPTLGNVLRSMWERGWSFIKKAGTIILLSTIFVWFTSYFGWVDGTFQMLSDEQIDCSILAAIGGAIDWIFAPLGWGNWQAVVASITGLVAKENIMGTLGVLYGGGDGSVYDAMAAAFTGITAYSFLVFNLLCAPCFAAIGAIKREMNSRKWTWFAIGYQCGFAYVIALMINQFGGLFTGNANILGVIVSVILLAGIIYMLCKPYKEATKLSVK
;
A
#
# COMPACT_ATOMS: atom_id res chain seq x y z
N MET A 1 21.17 -0.03 -46.01
CA MET A 1 20.63 0.51 -44.75
C MET A 1 21.82 0.56 -43.80
N GLU A 2 22.22 1.74 -43.37
CA GLU A 2 23.22 1.85 -42.32
C GLU A 2 22.70 1.16 -41.08
N LYS A 3 23.53 0.33 -40.44
CA LYS A 3 23.20 -0.45 -39.24
C LYS A 3 22.89 0.54 -38.13
N GLN A 4 21.68 0.54 -37.62
CA GLN A 4 21.28 1.38 -36.49
C GLN A 4 22.12 1.03 -35.27
N ILE A 5 22.79 2.02 -34.66
CA ILE A 5 23.62 1.85 -33.46
C ILE A 5 22.64 1.75 -32.25
N LYS A 6 22.79 0.69 -31.46
CA LYS A 6 22.06 0.46 -30.24
C LYS A 6 22.94 0.75 -29.02
N ILE A 7 22.54 1.69 -28.18
CA ILE A 7 23.20 2.01 -26.90
C ILE A 7 22.30 1.63 -25.75
N ALA A 8 22.79 0.82 -24.82
CA ALA A 8 22.10 0.50 -23.59
C ALA A 8 22.44 1.53 -22.50
N LEU A 9 21.43 2.15 -21.90
CA LEU A 9 21.60 3.01 -20.73
C LEU A 9 21.44 2.15 -19.47
N ALA A 10 22.54 1.91 -18.76
CA ALA A 10 22.60 1.15 -17.52
C ALA A 10 22.91 2.05 -16.33
N GLY A 11 22.63 1.59 -15.13
CA GLY A 11 22.98 2.28 -13.88
C GLY A 11 22.16 1.86 -12.70
N ASN A 12 22.63 2.16 -11.52
CA ASN A 12 21.96 1.85 -10.28
C ASN A 12 20.64 2.62 -10.15
N PRO A 13 19.66 2.10 -9.37
CA PRO A 13 18.50 2.89 -8.97
C PRO A 13 18.95 4.21 -8.32
N ASN A 14 18.24 5.30 -8.63
CA ASN A 14 18.50 6.66 -8.15
C ASN A 14 19.80 7.35 -8.65
N SER A 15 20.56 6.75 -9.53
CA SER A 15 21.74 7.39 -10.14
C SER A 15 21.41 8.57 -11.08
N GLY A 16 20.11 8.80 -11.37
CA GLY A 16 19.67 9.84 -12.30
C GLY A 16 19.42 9.35 -13.73
N LYS A 17 19.33 8.03 -13.94
CA LYS A 17 19.18 7.36 -15.23
C LYS A 17 17.97 7.86 -16.03
N THR A 18 16.80 7.93 -15.45
CA THR A 18 15.57 8.43 -16.11
C THR A 18 15.71 9.90 -16.51
N THR A 19 16.35 10.73 -15.69
CA THR A 19 16.62 12.13 -16.01
C THR A 19 17.55 12.25 -17.22
N LEU A 20 18.60 11.45 -17.25
CA LEU A 20 19.54 11.40 -18.37
C LEU A 20 18.84 10.90 -19.64
N PHE A 21 18.06 9.83 -19.58
CA PHE A 21 17.31 9.28 -20.71
C PHE A 21 16.38 10.32 -21.32
N ASN A 22 15.59 11.01 -20.50
CA ASN A 22 14.67 12.05 -20.95
C ASN A 22 15.41 13.25 -21.57
N ALA A 23 16.57 13.62 -21.05
CA ALA A 23 17.40 14.69 -21.60
C ALA A 23 17.99 14.31 -22.98
N LEU A 24 18.39 13.04 -23.15
CA LEU A 24 18.97 12.53 -24.39
C LEU A 24 17.96 12.32 -25.51
N THR A 25 16.75 11.80 -25.19
CA THR A 25 15.74 11.38 -26.19
C THR A 25 14.63 12.40 -26.41
N GLY A 26 14.33 13.23 -25.40
CA GLY A 26 13.23 14.22 -25.48
C GLY A 26 11.85 13.55 -25.57
N SER A 27 11.00 14.02 -26.50
CA SER A 27 9.65 13.50 -26.72
C SER A 27 9.57 12.24 -27.61
N ASN A 28 10.67 11.82 -28.23
CA ASN A 28 10.73 10.70 -29.17
C ASN A 28 11.01 9.39 -28.43
N GLN A 29 10.06 8.94 -27.61
CA GLN A 29 10.19 7.75 -26.80
C GLN A 29 9.08 6.75 -27.10
N PHE A 30 9.43 5.48 -27.16
CA PHE A 30 8.49 4.37 -27.14
C PHE A 30 8.48 3.75 -25.74
N VAL A 31 7.31 3.61 -25.17
CA VAL A 31 7.11 3.01 -23.84
C VAL A 31 6.23 1.78 -23.99
N GLY A 32 6.70 0.67 -23.50
CA GLY A 32 6.00 -0.62 -23.50
C GLY A 32 6.45 -1.49 -22.31
N ASN A 33 6.17 -2.76 -22.38
CA ASN A 33 6.72 -3.72 -21.40
C ASN A 33 7.70 -4.67 -22.09
N TRP A 34 8.68 -5.16 -21.34
CA TRP A 34 9.55 -6.24 -21.82
C TRP A 34 8.72 -7.50 -22.09
N PRO A 35 9.03 -8.28 -23.14
CA PRO A 35 8.29 -9.49 -23.47
C PRO A 35 8.17 -10.45 -22.29
N GLY A 36 6.92 -10.84 -21.94
CA GLY A 36 6.65 -11.83 -20.91
C GLY A 36 6.73 -11.35 -19.45
N VAL A 37 7.06 -10.08 -19.21
CA VAL A 37 7.20 -9.50 -17.86
C VAL A 37 6.52 -8.15 -17.74
N THR A 38 6.26 -7.72 -16.51
CA THR A 38 5.62 -6.42 -16.19
C THR A 38 6.61 -5.25 -16.08
N VAL A 39 7.87 -5.49 -16.40
CA VAL A 39 8.93 -4.48 -16.36
C VAL A 39 8.80 -3.54 -17.55
N GLU A 40 8.84 -2.23 -17.28
CA GLU A 40 8.70 -1.19 -18.30
C GLU A 40 9.91 -1.15 -19.23
N LYS A 41 9.66 -1.13 -20.54
CA LYS A 41 10.67 -0.96 -21.59
C LYS A 41 10.56 0.44 -22.19
N LYS A 42 11.66 1.19 -22.18
CA LYS A 42 11.75 2.51 -22.80
C LYS A 42 12.85 2.51 -23.85
N GLU A 43 12.48 2.93 -25.05
CA GLU A 43 13.38 3.07 -26.17
C GLU A 43 13.20 4.46 -26.79
N GLY A 44 14.28 5.14 -27.14
CA GLY A 44 14.21 6.46 -27.75
C GLY A 44 15.37 6.72 -28.70
N LYS A 45 15.19 7.63 -29.64
CA LYS A 45 16.25 8.10 -30.54
C LYS A 45 17.08 9.19 -29.87
N LEU A 46 18.37 9.12 -30.04
CA LEU A 46 19.28 10.16 -29.56
C LEU A 46 19.05 11.47 -30.32
N LYS A 47 18.93 12.57 -29.59
CA LYS A 47 18.87 13.90 -30.21
C LYS A 47 20.07 14.14 -31.10
N LYS A 48 19.87 14.70 -32.30
CA LYS A 48 20.88 14.95 -33.34
C LYS A 48 21.47 13.72 -34.04
N HIS A 49 21.06 12.51 -33.69
CA HIS A 49 21.51 11.26 -34.27
C HIS A 49 20.32 10.32 -34.50
N ASP A 50 19.71 10.39 -35.69
CA ASP A 50 18.52 9.58 -36.02
C ASP A 50 18.86 8.09 -36.23
N ASP A 51 20.15 7.77 -36.41
CA ASP A 51 20.69 6.44 -36.59
C ASP A 51 21.04 5.75 -35.26
N VAL A 52 20.88 6.43 -34.11
CA VAL A 52 21.22 5.92 -32.79
C VAL A 52 19.97 5.73 -31.94
N ALA A 53 19.74 4.49 -31.49
CA ALA A 53 18.71 4.13 -30.53
C ALA A 53 19.28 3.96 -29.11
N ILE A 54 18.64 4.56 -28.14
CA ILE A 54 18.96 4.39 -26.72
C ILE A 54 17.90 3.53 -26.07
N MET A 55 18.32 2.44 -25.44
CA MET A 55 17.48 1.55 -24.64
C MET A 55 17.67 1.83 -23.16
N ASP A 56 16.63 2.27 -22.46
CA ASP A 56 16.66 2.45 -21.00
C ASP A 56 16.47 1.11 -20.33
N LEU A 57 17.53 0.58 -19.71
CA LEU A 57 17.44 -0.65 -18.91
C LEU A 57 16.84 -0.34 -17.54
N PRO A 58 16.20 -1.30 -16.87
CA PRO A 58 15.80 -1.16 -15.49
C PRO A 58 16.98 -0.73 -14.61
N GLY A 59 16.71 -0.01 -13.52
CA GLY A 59 17.74 0.29 -12.52
C GLY A 59 18.11 -0.97 -11.76
N ILE A 60 19.37 -1.38 -11.81
CA ILE A 60 19.87 -2.61 -11.22
C ILE A 60 21.12 -2.36 -10.39
N TYR A 61 21.34 -3.20 -9.39
CA TYR A 61 22.57 -3.16 -8.59
C TYR A 61 23.60 -4.19 -9.04
N SER A 62 23.14 -5.24 -9.69
CA SER A 62 23.95 -6.38 -10.11
C SER A 62 23.36 -7.01 -11.37
N LEU A 63 24.14 -7.79 -12.10
CA LEU A 63 23.69 -8.68 -13.16
C LEU A 63 23.33 -10.09 -12.65
N SER A 64 23.28 -10.29 -11.35
CA SER A 64 22.82 -11.53 -10.72
C SER A 64 21.29 -11.65 -10.80
N PRO A 65 20.71 -12.85 -11.00
CA PRO A 65 19.29 -13.03 -11.32
C PRO A 65 18.35 -13.02 -10.10
N TYR A 66 18.53 -12.07 -9.18
CA TYR A 66 17.73 -11.99 -7.95
C TYR A 66 16.39 -11.27 -8.12
N THR A 67 16.34 -10.28 -9.02
CA THR A 67 15.11 -9.52 -9.31
C THR A 67 14.70 -9.69 -10.78
N LEU A 68 13.42 -9.43 -11.11
CA LEU A 68 12.95 -9.46 -12.50
C LEU A 68 13.65 -8.40 -13.35
N GLU A 69 13.93 -7.25 -12.79
CA GLU A 69 14.65 -6.13 -13.40
C GLU A 69 16.05 -6.55 -13.78
N GLU A 70 16.77 -7.21 -12.87
CA GLU A 70 18.13 -7.73 -13.11
C GLU A 70 18.15 -8.82 -14.18
N VAL A 71 17.16 -9.73 -14.14
CA VAL A 71 17.01 -10.78 -15.18
C VAL A 71 16.75 -10.16 -16.54
N VAL A 72 15.91 -9.14 -16.63
CA VAL A 72 15.59 -8.44 -17.88
C VAL A 72 16.84 -7.73 -18.45
N ALA A 73 17.51 -6.94 -17.60
CA ALA A 73 18.71 -6.21 -18.01
C ALA A 73 19.82 -7.17 -18.45
N ARG A 74 20.08 -8.22 -17.68
CA ARG A 74 21.04 -9.26 -18.00
C ARG A 74 20.74 -9.94 -19.33
N ASN A 75 19.50 -10.41 -19.52
CA ASN A 75 19.10 -11.10 -20.75
C ASN A 75 19.27 -10.18 -21.96
N TYR A 76 18.90 -8.91 -21.85
CA TYR A 76 19.09 -7.95 -22.94
C TYR A 76 20.56 -7.77 -23.30
N LEU A 77 21.42 -7.56 -22.30
CA LEU A 77 22.85 -7.34 -22.51
C LEU A 77 23.56 -8.55 -23.12
N ILE A 78 23.15 -9.77 -22.75
CA ILE A 78 23.75 -11.02 -23.24
C ILE A 78 23.20 -11.40 -24.61
N THR A 79 21.87 -11.32 -24.82
CA THR A 79 21.21 -11.82 -26.02
C THR A 79 21.23 -10.80 -27.17
N GLU A 80 20.82 -9.56 -26.88
CA GLU A 80 20.75 -8.49 -27.90
C GLU A 80 22.10 -7.82 -28.15
N ARG A 81 23.04 -7.88 -27.19
CA ARG A 81 24.40 -7.31 -27.25
C ARG A 81 24.40 -5.94 -27.92
N PRO A 82 24.03 -4.87 -27.21
CA PRO A 82 24.10 -3.50 -27.75
C PRO A 82 25.51 -3.14 -28.21
N ASP A 83 25.60 -2.19 -29.12
CA ASP A 83 26.92 -1.78 -29.68
C ASP A 83 27.77 -1.01 -28.65
N ALA A 84 27.14 -0.38 -27.62
CA ALA A 84 27.82 0.21 -26.46
C ALA A 84 26.88 0.26 -25.25
N ILE A 85 27.48 0.41 -24.07
CA ILE A 85 26.78 0.66 -22.80
C ILE A 85 27.15 2.04 -22.29
N LEU A 86 26.18 2.90 -22.04
CA LEU A 86 26.33 4.15 -21.27
C LEU A 86 25.91 3.87 -19.84
N ASN A 87 26.88 3.72 -18.94
CA ASN A 87 26.66 3.44 -17.54
C ASN A 87 26.65 4.73 -16.73
N ILE A 88 25.52 5.07 -16.11
CA ILE A 88 25.41 6.24 -15.24
C ILE A 88 25.66 5.83 -13.80
N ILE A 89 26.59 6.50 -13.14
CA ILE A 89 26.96 6.26 -11.76
C ILE A 89 26.80 7.53 -10.91
N ASP A 90 26.45 7.36 -9.64
CA ASP A 90 26.35 8.44 -8.68
C ASP A 90 27.73 8.77 -8.10
N GLY A 91 28.24 9.97 -8.41
CA GLY A 91 29.55 10.44 -7.93
C GLY A 91 29.63 10.62 -6.41
N THR A 92 28.51 10.69 -5.71
CA THR A 92 28.47 10.77 -4.24
C THR A 92 28.60 9.40 -3.58
N ASN A 93 28.32 8.31 -4.32
CA ASN A 93 28.35 6.91 -3.86
C ASN A 93 29.10 6.00 -4.84
N LEU A 94 30.34 6.36 -5.19
CA LEU A 94 31.12 5.65 -6.19
C LEU A 94 31.30 4.15 -5.88
N GLU A 95 31.67 3.80 -4.67
CA GLU A 95 32.00 2.43 -4.27
C GLU A 95 30.93 1.43 -4.67
N ARG A 96 29.69 1.75 -4.37
CA ARG A 96 28.55 0.89 -4.68
C ARG A 96 28.19 0.85 -6.17
N ASN A 97 28.31 2.00 -6.84
CA ASN A 97 27.99 2.07 -8.26
C ASN A 97 29.02 1.36 -9.12
N LEU A 98 30.26 1.29 -8.65
CA LEU A 98 31.34 0.57 -9.33
C LEU A 98 31.15 -0.94 -9.33
N TYR A 99 30.34 -1.50 -8.40
CA TYR A 99 30.04 -2.95 -8.39
C TYR A 99 29.30 -3.40 -9.67
N LEU A 100 28.29 -2.65 -10.09
CA LEU A 100 27.62 -2.90 -11.37
C LEU A 100 28.58 -2.62 -12.54
N THR A 101 29.40 -1.57 -12.43
CA THR A 101 30.34 -1.18 -13.46
C THR A 101 31.36 -2.30 -13.76
N THR A 102 31.91 -2.96 -12.75
CA THR A 102 32.83 -4.09 -12.94
C THR A 102 32.16 -5.23 -13.70
N GLN A 103 30.93 -5.56 -13.38
CA GLN A 103 30.14 -6.59 -14.08
C GLN A 103 29.82 -6.21 -15.53
N LEU A 104 29.57 -4.93 -15.81
CA LEU A 104 29.32 -4.45 -17.18
C LEU A 104 30.59 -4.50 -18.04
N THR A 105 31.75 -4.21 -17.46
CA THR A 105 33.03 -4.32 -18.18
C THR A 105 33.44 -5.77 -18.48
N GLU A 106 33.05 -6.72 -17.63
CA GLU A 106 33.25 -8.16 -17.83
C GLU A 106 32.50 -8.70 -19.06
N LEU A 107 31.43 -8.05 -19.52
CA LEU A 107 30.65 -8.48 -20.69
C LEU A 107 31.40 -8.31 -22.05
N GLY A 108 32.53 -7.58 -22.08
CA GLY A 108 33.27 -7.27 -23.30
C GLY A 108 32.52 -6.36 -24.28
N ILE A 109 31.48 -5.66 -23.85
CA ILE A 109 30.76 -4.63 -24.61
C ILE A 109 31.41 -3.28 -24.29
N PRO A 110 31.64 -2.38 -25.28
CA PRO A 110 32.21 -1.06 -25.01
C PRO A 110 31.40 -0.28 -23.97
N VAL A 111 32.01 0.11 -22.85
CA VAL A 111 31.39 0.83 -21.75
C VAL A 111 31.91 2.26 -21.69
N VAL A 112 31.00 3.22 -21.58
CA VAL A 112 31.30 4.61 -21.23
C VAL A 112 30.63 4.91 -19.90
N ILE A 113 31.34 5.53 -18.99
CA ILE A 113 30.84 5.85 -17.66
C ILE A 113 30.48 7.33 -17.59
N ALA A 114 29.29 7.65 -17.20
CA ALA A 114 28.81 9.01 -16.91
C ALA A 114 28.72 9.20 -15.39
N ILE A 115 29.66 9.92 -14.79
CA ILE A 115 29.60 10.25 -13.35
C ILE A 115 28.65 11.42 -13.15
N ASN A 116 27.47 11.12 -12.59
CA ASN A 116 26.44 12.09 -12.31
C ASN A 116 26.59 12.73 -10.92
N MET A 117 25.84 13.79 -10.67
CA MET A 117 25.86 14.57 -9.42
C MET A 117 27.20 15.24 -9.12
N MET A 118 27.99 15.53 -10.14
CA MET A 118 29.28 16.20 -9.98
C MET A 118 29.17 17.61 -9.38
N ASP A 119 28.04 18.27 -9.53
CA ASP A 119 27.72 19.51 -8.85
C ASP A 119 27.63 19.33 -7.32
N VAL A 120 27.09 18.21 -6.85
CA VAL A 120 27.02 17.86 -5.42
C VAL A 120 28.41 17.48 -4.90
N VAL A 121 29.15 16.65 -5.64
CA VAL A 121 30.55 16.27 -5.30
C VAL A 121 31.42 17.52 -5.11
N ARG A 122 31.37 18.45 -6.07
CA ARG A 122 32.11 19.72 -6.03
C ARG A 122 31.65 20.60 -4.86
N LYS A 123 30.35 20.68 -4.59
CA LYS A 123 29.79 21.43 -3.45
C LYS A 123 30.28 20.89 -2.11
N ASN A 124 30.38 19.58 -1.98
CA ASN A 124 30.90 18.91 -0.77
C ASN A 124 32.41 19.09 -0.62
N GLY A 125 33.08 19.50 -1.67
CA GLY A 125 34.55 19.68 -1.72
C GLY A 125 35.32 18.38 -1.89
N ASP A 126 34.65 17.30 -2.26
CA ASP A 126 35.24 16.01 -2.58
C ASP A 126 35.92 16.07 -3.97
N LYS A 127 36.94 15.27 -4.17
CA LYS A 127 37.68 15.21 -5.42
C LYS A 127 37.74 13.78 -5.96
N ILE A 128 37.34 13.63 -7.21
CA ILE A 128 37.46 12.40 -7.98
C ILE A 128 38.55 12.61 -9.03
N ASN A 129 39.53 11.72 -9.06
CA ASN A 129 40.54 11.72 -10.12
C ASN A 129 40.00 10.88 -11.29
N VAL A 130 39.34 11.57 -12.23
CA VAL A 130 38.63 10.93 -13.35
C VAL A 130 39.63 10.24 -14.29
N ASP A 131 40.80 10.80 -14.49
CA ASP A 131 41.84 10.23 -15.38
C ASP A 131 42.40 8.91 -14.81
N GLU A 132 42.63 8.87 -13.51
CA GLU A 132 43.07 7.67 -12.81
C GLU A 132 41.99 6.59 -12.84
N LEU A 133 40.74 6.98 -12.50
CA LEU A 133 39.62 6.08 -12.52
C LEU A 133 39.37 5.50 -13.93
N SER A 134 39.57 6.31 -14.96
CA SER A 134 39.45 5.87 -16.36
C SER A 134 40.52 4.85 -16.74
N ARG A 135 41.74 5.00 -16.21
CA ARG A 135 42.84 4.05 -16.42
C ARG A 135 42.58 2.72 -15.72
N GLU A 136 42.19 2.78 -14.46
CA GLU A 136 41.93 1.58 -13.66
C GLU A 136 40.77 0.74 -14.19
N LEU A 137 39.70 1.39 -14.70
CA LEU A 137 38.52 0.70 -15.23
C LEU A 137 38.64 0.38 -16.73
N GLY A 138 39.60 0.91 -17.42
CA GLY A 138 39.79 0.73 -18.87
C GLY A 138 38.66 1.35 -19.71
N CYS A 139 37.93 2.31 -19.18
CA CYS A 139 36.71 2.90 -19.79
C CYS A 139 36.82 4.40 -19.92
N LYS A 140 36.22 4.98 -20.96
CA LYS A 140 36.06 6.43 -21.07
C LYS A 140 35.09 6.91 -19.99
N ILE A 141 35.47 7.96 -19.28
CA ILE A 141 34.65 8.57 -18.22
C ILE A 141 34.31 10.01 -18.59
N VAL A 142 33.07 10.44 -18.33
CA VAL A 142 32.58 11.80 -18.55
C VAL A 142 31.86 12.28 -17.29
N GLU A 143 32.22 13.46 -16.82
CA GLU A 143 31.53 14.11 -15.71
C GLU A 143 30.23 14.74 -16.20
N ILE A 144 29.10 14.47 -15.49
CA ILE A 144 27.81 15.03 -15.84
C ILE A 144 27.07 15.60 -14.62
N SER A 145 26.13 16.49 -14.87
CA SER A 145 25.03 16.82 -13.95
C SER A 145 23.72 16.73 -14.75
N ALA A 146 23.05 15.60 -14.64
CA ALA A 146 21.83 15.34 -15.38
C ALA A 146 20.71 16.35 -15.05
N LEU A 147 20.65 16.82 -13.80
CA LEU A 147 19.69 17.82 -13.37
C LEU A 147 19.96 19.22 -13.95
N LYS A 148 21.23 19.59 -14.13
CA LYS A 148 21.64 20.88 -14.71
C LYS A 148 21.81 20.84 -16.24
N GLY A 149 21.79 19.66 -16.82
CA GLY A 149 22.01 19.47 -18.26
C GLY A 149 23.48 19.56 -18.71
N GLU A 150 24.46 19.51 -17.75
CA GLU A 150 25.87 19.62 -18.03
C GLU A 150 26.46 18.26 -18.45
N GLY A 151 27.32 18.22 -19.48
CA GLY A 151 28.06 17.02 -19.92
C GLY A 151 27.23 15.92 -20.60
N ILE A 152 25.91 16.06 -20.70
CA ILE A 152 24.99 15.02 -21.18
C ILE A 152 25.28 14.62 -22.62
N MET A 153 25.41 15.56 -23.53
CA MET A 153 25.67 15.28 -24.94
C MET A 153 27.11 14.76 -25.16
N GLU A 154 28.07 15.21 -24.37
CA GLU A 154 29.43 14.71 -24.40
C GLU A 154 29.49 13.21 -24.03
N ALA A 155 28.72 12.79 -22.99
CA ALA A 155 28.63 11.40 -22.62
C ALA A 155 27.97 10.54 -23.71
N ALA A 156 26.91 11.07 -24.36
CA ALA A 156 26.26 10.39 -25.49
C ALA A 156 27.20 10.24 -26.70
N GLU A 157 27.91 11.30 -27.08
CA GLU A 157 28.87 11.27 -28.19
C GLU A 157 30.05 10.32 -27.90
N ALA A 158 30.53 10.30 -26.65
CA ALA A 158 31.53 9.31 -26.22
C ALA A 158 31.01 7.87 -26.37
N ALA A 159 29.72 7.60 -26.02
CA ALA A 159 29.13 6.28 -26.20
C ALA A 159 28.95 5.91 -27.68
N VAL A 160 28.58 6.87 -28.55
CA VAL A 160 28.50 6.66 -30.00
C VAL A 160 29.93 6.37 -30.59
N GLN A 161 30.95 7.06 -30.12
CA GLN A 161 32.31 6.79 -30.53
C GLN A 161 32.78 5.41 -30.05
N ALA A 162 32.51 5.04 -28.80
CA ALA A 162 32.83 3.72 -28.26
C ALA A 162 32.13 2.59 -29.06
N ALA A 163 30.88 2.79 -29.50
CA ALA A 163 30.16 1.82 -30.33
C ALA A 163 30.82 1.58 -31.72
N LYS A 164 31.60 2.52 -32.19
CA LYS A 164 32.35 2.44 -33.48
C LYS A 164 33.79 1.97 -33.34
N SER A 165 34.30 1.96 -32.12
CA SER A 165 35.69 1.62 -31.80
C SER A 165 35.79 0.30 -31.04
N THR A 166 36.96 -0.03 -30.59
CA THR A 166 37.38 -1.29 -29.99
C THR A 166 36.69 -1.59 -28.65
N LYS A 167 36.55 -2.87 -28.38
CA LYS A 167 36.05 -3.59 -27.22
C LYS A 167 36.65 -3.10 -25.90
N THR A 168 35.87 -3.10 -24.84
CA THR A 168 36.35 -2.92 -23.47
C THR A 168 36.93 -4.24 -22.98
N VAL A 169 38.18 -4.23 -22.52
CA VAL A 169 38.83 -5.38 -21.89
C VAL A 169 38.77 -5.16 -20.37
N PRO A 170 38.29 -6.13 -19.58
CA PRO A 170 38.31 -6.03 -18.13
C PRO A 170 39.76 -5.91 -17.65
N MET A 171 40.04 -4.90 -16.83
CA MET A 171 41.37 -4.62 -16.31
C MET A 171 41.63 -5.30 -14.95
N HIS A 172 40.59 -5.80 -14.30
CA HIS A 172 40.73 -6.39 -12.98
C HIS A 172 41.09 -7.88 -13.05
N THR A 173 41.94 -8.29 -12.12
CA THR A 173 42.32 -9.68 -11.84
C THR A 173 41.90 -10.00 -10.41
N PHE A 174 41.45 -11.23 -10.19
CA PHE A 174 41.10 -11.72 -8.86
C PHE A 174 42.31 -12.26 -8.10
N SER A 175 42.14 -12.70 -6.85
CA SER A 175 43.20 -13.34 -6.09
C SER A 175 43.72 -14.60 -6.80
N GLY A 176 44.96 -15.00 -6.51
CA GLY A 176 45.64 -16.09 -7.21
C GLY A 176 44.83 -17.39 -7.34
N PRO A 177 44.24 -17.93 -6.26
CA PRO A 177 43.42 -19.16 -6.35
C PRO A 177 42.18 -19.02 -7.23
N VAL A 178 41.51 -17.87 -7.19
CA VAL A 178 40.32 -17.58 -7.99
C VAL A 178 40.68 -17.39 -9.45
N GLU A 179 41.71 -16.60 -9.72
CA GLU A 179 42.16 -16.35 -11.07
C GLU A 179 42.66 -17.62 -11.76
N HIS A 180 43.34 -18.51 -11.03
CA HIS A 180 43.77 -19.82 -11.54
C HIS A 180 42.56 -20.69 -11.93
N ALA A 181 41.51 -20.77 -11.07
CA ALA A 181 40.35 -21.52 -11.39
C ALA A 181 39.57 -20.94 -12.58
N ILE A 182 39.47 -19.60 -12.68
CA ILE A 182 38.83 -18.93 -13.82
C ILE A 182 39.59 -19.20 -15.12
N ALA A 183 40.92 -19.11 -15.13
CA ALA A 183 41.72 -19.40 -16.31
C ALA A 183 41.56 -20.85 -16.80
N HIS A 184 41.51 -21.83 -15.87
CA HIS A 184 41.19 -23.21 -16.20
C HIS A 184 39.80 -23.38 -16.81
N ILE A 185 38.80 -22.68 -16.27
CA ILE A 185 37.45 -22.69 -16.81
C ILE A 185 37.40 -22.08 -18.21
N GLU A 186 38.14 -20.98 -18.45
CA GLU A 186 38.24 -20.35 -19.75
C GLU A 186 38.79 -21.33 -20.80
N GLU A 187 39.85 -22.05 -20.44
CA GLU A 187 40.49 -23.04 -21.34
C GLU A 187 39.63 -24.29 -21.54
N ALA A 188 39.03 -24.83 -20.46
CA ALA A 188 38.33 -26.11 -20.50
C ALA A 188 36.91 -26.03 -21.07
N ALA A 189 36.18 -24.95 -20.82
CA ALA A 189 34.74 -24.90 -21.09
C ALA A 189 34.33 -23.84 -22.11
N VAL A 190 35.04 -22.70 -22.23
CA VAL A 190 34.55 -21.54 -22.99
C VAL A 190 35.53 -21.01 -24.04
N HIS A 191 36.65 -21.68 -24.28
CA HIS A 191 37.63 -21.30 -25.30
C HIS A 191 37.08 -21.18 -26.73
N ASN A 192 35.97 -21.86 -27.03
CA ASN A 192 35.27 -21.77 -28.30
C ASN A 192 34.42 -20.52 -28.47
N LEU A 193 34.22 -19.76 -27.41
CA LEU A 193 33.47 -18.51 -27.44
C LEU A 193 34.39 -17.36 -27.87
N PRO A 194 33.83 -16.23 -28.38
CA PRO A 194 34.60 -15.02 -28.62
C PRO A 194 35.40 -14.61 -27.38
N GLU A 195 36.66 -14.25 -27.56
CA GLU A 195 37.60 -13.91 -26.46
C GLU A 195 37.04 -12.92 -25.45
N GLU A 196 36.28 -11.91 -25.97
CA GLU A 196 35.62 -10.91 -25.13
C GLU A 196 34.51 -11.44 -24.23
N GLN A 197 34.01 -12.66 -24.45
CA GLN A 197 32.94 -13.27 -23.68
C GLN A 197 33.45 -14.32 -22.69
N GLN A 198 34.64 -14.87 -22.95
CA GLN A 198 35.18 -16.00 -22.18
C GLN A 198 35.23 -15.69 -20.68
N ARG A 199 35.75 -14.51 -20.32
CA ARG A 199 35.89 -14.06 -18.94
C ARG A 199 34.54 -14.05 -18.18
N TRP A 200 33.54 -13.47 -18.77
CA TRP A 200 32.21 -13.38 -18.14
C TRP A 200 31.58 -14.76 -17.93
N TYR A 201 31.66 -15.62 -18.97
CA TYR A 201 31.12 -16.98 -18.85
C TYR A 201 31.92 -17.82 -17.85
N ALA A 202 33.23 -17.69 -17.78
CA ALA A 202 34.07 -18.39 -16.81
C ALA A 202 33.73 -17.99 -15.36
N ILE A 203 33.57 -16.69 -15.11
CA ILE A 203 33.12 -16.20 -13.79
C ILE A 203 31.74 -16.78 -13.43
N LYS A 204 30.79 -16.83 -14.38
CA LYS A 204 29.44 -17.37 -14.12
C LYS A 204 29.43 -18.89 -13.93
N ILE A 205 30.34 -19.62 -14.57
CA ILE A 205 30.54 -21.05 -14.31
C ILE A 205 31.11 -21.25 -12.90
N PHE A 206 32.11 -20.43 -12.51
CA PHE A 206 32.67 -20.45 -11.16
C PHE A 206 31.61 -20.18 -10.09
N GLU A 207 30.71 -19.20 -10.31
CA GLU A 207 29.56 -18.90 -9.45
C GLU A 207 28.44 -19.98 -9.50
N ARG A 208 28.59 -21.02 -10.34
CA ARG A 208 27.56 -22.07 -10.59
C ARG A 208 26.20 -21.52 -11.03
N ASP A 209 26.21 -20.50 -11.90
CA ASP A 209 24.97 -19.93 -12.43
C ASP A 209 24.22 -20.94 -13.30
N ASP A 210 23.09 -21.44 -12.77
CA ASP A 210 22.26 -22.48 -13.41
C ASP A 210 21.88 -22.13 -14.86
N LYS A 211 21.56 -20.86 -15.16
CA LYS A 211 21.13 -20.44 -16.49
C LYS A 211 22.27 -20.49 -17.52
N VAL A 212 23.46 -20.14 -17.08
CA VAL A 212 24.65 -20.22 -17.93
C VAL A 212 25.05 -21.67 -18.17
N LEU A 213 25.00 -22.50 -17.13
CA LEU A 213 25.26 -23.93 -17.24
C LEU A 213 24.26 -24.62 -18.16
N ASP A 214 22.97 -24.32 -18.06
CA ASP A 214 21.91 -24.84 -18.94
C ASP A 214 22.12 -24.40 -20.41
N GLN A 215 22.64 -23.20 -20.65
CA GLN A 215 22.91 -22.63 -21.96
C GLN A 215 24.13 -23.28 -22.65
N LEU A 216 25.22 -23.45 -21.93
CA LEU A 216 26.49 -23.93 -22.46
C LEU A 216 26.52 -25.43 -22.65
N LYS A 217 25.71 -26.22 -21.92
CA LYS A 217 25.66 -27.69 -21.98
C LYS A 217 27.05 -28.33 -21.94
N ILE A 218 27.84 -27.96 -20.95
CA ILE A 218 29.23 -28.43 -20.76
C ILE A 218 29.21 -29.95 -20.56
N ASP A 219 30.25 -30.61 -21.09
CA ASP A 219 30.41 -32.05 -20.91
C ASP A 219 30.54 -32.40 -19.42
N PRO A 220 29.83 -33.42 -18.91
CA PRO A 220 29.87 -33.80 -17.51
C PRO A 220 31.26 -34.09 -16.95
N THR A 221 32.18 -34.62 -17.80
CA THR A 221 33.58 -34.89 -17.38
C THR A 221 34.37 -33.62 -17.20
N VAL A 222 34.19 -32.63 -18.07
CA VAL A 222 34.81 -31.31 -17.96
C VAL A 222 34.24 -30.58 -16.76
N MET A 223 32.92 -30.65 -16.55
CA MET A 223 32.27 -30.03 -15.40
C MET A 223 32.74 -30.61 -14.06
N ALA A 224 33.00 -31.93 -14.01
CA ALA A 224 33.50 -32.55 -12.80
C ALA A 224 34.92 -32.04 -12.45
N HIS A 225 35.77 -31.81 -13.43
CA HIS A 225 37.10 -31.24 -13.23
C HIS A 225 37.04 -29.77 -12.78
N ILE A 226 36.24 -28.96 -13.46
CA ILE A 226 35.98 -27.58 -13.04
C ILE A 226 35.47 -27.49 -11.58
N GLU A 227 34.59 -28.40 -11.19
CA GLU A 227 34.05 -28.45 -9.85
C GLU A 227 35.10 -28.78 -8.78
N GLU A 228 36.17 -29.53 -9.14
CA GLU A 228 37.30 -29.76 -8.25
C GLU A 228 38.08 -28.46 -8.01
N ASP A 229 38.34 -27.67 -9.05
CA ASP A 229 39.04 -26.38 -8.96
C ASP A 229 38.22 -25.36 -8.14
N ILE A 230 36.91 -25.29 -8.38
CA ILE A 230 36.01 -24.42 -7.58
C ILE A 230 36.05 -24.81 -6.09
N LYS A 231 35.94 -26.12 -5.78
CA LYS A 231 35.99 -26.60 -4.38
C LYS A 231 37.34 -26.36 -3.74
N ALA A 232 38.44 -26.40 -4.51
CA ALA A 232 39.77 -26.08 -4.01
C ALA A 232 39.84 -24.60 -3.58
N ALA A 233 39.31 -23.69 -4.42
CA ALA A 233 39.26 -22.27 -4.11
C ALA A 233 38.32 -21.97 -2.91
N GLU A 234 37.13 -22.59 -2.84
CA GLU A 234 36.21 -22.49 -1.73
C GLU A 234 36.85 -22.94 -0.41
N LYS A 235 37.57 -24.04 -0.43
CA LYS A 235 38.29 -24.56 0.75
C LYS A 235 39.42 -23.65 1.20
N GLU A 236 40.15 -23.03 0.25
CA GLU A 236 41.25 -22.14 0.56
C GLU A 236 40.79 -20.82 1.14
N LEU A 237 39.67 -20.28 0.62
CA LEU A 237 39.11 -18.98 1.05
C LEU A 237 38.00 -19.10 2.11
N ASP A 238 37.63 -20.32 2.49
CA ASP A 238 36.63 -20.63 3.52
C ASP A 238 35.25 -19.94 3.30
N ASP A 239 34.82 -19.85 2.02
CA ASP A 239 33.57 -19.25 1.62
C ASP A 239 33.00 -19.92 0.36
N ASP A 240 31.71 -19.68 0.03
CA ASP A 240 31.11 -20.19 -1.21
C ASP A 240 31.54 -19.38 -2.43
N ALA A 241 31.47 -20.00 -3.62
CA ALA A 241 31.96 -19.43 -4.87
C ALA A 241 31.35 -18.06 -5.23
N GLU A 242 30.05 -17.85 -4.97
CA GLU A 242 29.36 -16.58 -5.24
C GLU A 242 29.85 -15.49 -4.28
N SER A 243 29.97 -15.81 -3.00
CA SER A 243 30.49 -14.90 -1.97
C SER A 243 31.94 -14.52 -2.23
N ILE A 244 32.76 -15.48 -2.67
CA ILE A 244 34.17 -15.26 -3.03
C ILE A 244 34.28 -14.21 -4.17
N ILE A 245 33.59 -14.41 -5.29
CA ILE A 245 33.63 -13.45 -6.42
C ILE A 245 33.09 -12.08 -6.02
N THR A 246 32.05 -12.05 -5.19
CA THR A 246 31.49 -10.80 -4.65
C THR A 246 32.53 -10.06 -3.81
N ASN A 247 33.21 -10.76 -2.90
CA ASN A 247 34.24 -10.18 -2.05
C ASN A 247 35.45 -9.67 -2.88
N GLU A 248 35.91 -10.44 -3.84
CA GLU A 248 37.01 -10.06 -4.74
C GLU A 248 36.69 -8.77 -5.51
N ARG A 249 35.47 -8.62 -6.02
CA ARG A 249 35.03 -7.35 -6.66
C ARG A 249 35.06 -6.18 -5.68
N TYR A 250 34.64 -6.37 -4.43
CA TYR A 250 34.69 -5.31 -3.44
C TYR A 250 36.10 -4.94 -3.02
N VAL A 251 37.01 -5.91 -2.93
CA VAL A 251 38.45 -5.64 -2.68
C VAL A 251 39.03 -4.77 -3.80
N TYR A 252 38.81 -5.14 -5.05
CA TYR A 252 39.26 -4.37 -6.20
C TYR A 252 38.69 -2.94 -6.21
N ILE A 253 37.39 -2.79 -5.96
CA ILE A 253 36.71 -1.49 -5.88
C ILE A 253 37.30 -0.63 -4.75
N ALA A 254 37.55 -1.22 -3.59
CA ALA A 254 38.14 -0.50 -2.45
C ALA A 254 39.53 0.05 -2.77
N GLU A 255 40.36 -0.69 -3.52
CA GLU A 255 41.64 -0.23 -4.01
C GLU A 255 41.53 0.95 -4.97
N ILE A 256 40.64 0.88 -5.94
CA ILE A 256 40.34 1.98 -6.88
C ILE A 256 39.87 3.22 -6.13
N ILE A 257 38.91 3.08 -5.21
CA ILE A 257 38.40 4.21 -4.45
C ILE A 257 39.49 4.88 -3.63
N LYS A 258 40.35 4.09 -3.01
CA LYS A 258 41.50 4.63 -2.24
C LYS A 258 42.46 5.43 -3.10
N ALA A 259 42.68 5.02 -4.34
CA ALA A 259 43.54 5.70 -5.29
C ALA A 259 42.91 6.96 -5.91
N CYS A 260 41.64 6.85 -6.32
CA CYS A 260 40.99 7.85 -7.16
C CYS A 260 40.07 8.84 -6.43
N TYR A 261 39.64 8.56 -5.21
CA TYR A 261 38.63 9.37 -4.51
C TYR A 261 39.13 9.96 -3.19
N LYS A 262 39.11 11.26 -3.07
CA LYS A 262 39.53 11.99 -1.86
C LYS A 262 38.36 12.76 -1.27
N LYS A 263 37.82 12.27 -0.16
CA LYS A 263 36.80 12.97 0.64
C LYS A 263 37.46 14.09 1.45
N LYS A 264 36.94 15.32 1.35
CA LYS A 264 37.43 16.45 2.14
C LYS A 264 37.26 16.24 3.63
N ASN A 265 36.17 15.60 4.04
CA ASN A 265 35.81 15.35 5.43
C ASN A 265 35.91 13.85 5.79
N ALA A 266 36.95 13.18 5.34
CA ALA A 266 37.19 11.79 5.71
C ALA A 266 37.27 11.64 7.24
N GLY A 267 36.37 10.85 7.81
CA GLY A 267 36.28 10.58 9.26
C GLY A 267 35.29 11.47 10.04
N GLN A 268 34.65 12.47 9.42
CA GLN A 268 33.54 13.21 10.05
C GLN A 268 32.20 12.63 9.64
N MET A 269 31.35 12.29 10.63
CA MET A 269 30.00 11.82 10.36
C MET A 269 29.16 12.95 9.78
N SER A 270 28.49 12.71 8.66
CA SER A 270 27.54 13.65 8.08
C SER A 270 26.36 13.91 9.04
N ALA A 271 25.62 14.98 8.81
CA ALA A 271 24.39 15.23 9.58
C ALA A 271 23.40 14.07 9.43
N SER A 272 23.31 13.46 8.22
CA SER A 272 22.50 12.27 7.97
C SER A 272 22.95 11.07 8.80
N ASP A 273 24.26 10.79 8.87
CA ASP A 273 24.78 9.68 9.66
C ASP A 273 24.53 9.84 11.16
N LYS A 274 24.58 11.08 11.67
CA LYS A 274 24.24 11.37 13.07
C LYS A 274 22.78 11.12 13.37
N ILE A 275 21.88 11.50 12.47
CA ILE A 275 20.44 11.27 12.59
C ILE A 275 20.18 9.76 12.48
N ASP A 276 20.80 9.08 11.50
CA ASP A 276 20.64 7.66 11.27
C ASP A 276 21.05 6.83 12.48
N ARG A 277 22.14 7.21 13.16
CA ARG A 277 22.56 6.53 14.41
C ARG A 277 21.47 6.51 15.48
N ILE A 278 20.59 7.50 15.50
CA ILE A 278 19.46 7.59 16.47
C ILE A 278 18.25 6.86 15.88
N VAL A 279 17.86 7.20 14.65
CA VAL A 279 16.63 6.73 14.02
C VAL A 279 16.68 5.24 13.65
N THR A 280 17.84 4.72 13.25
CA THR A 280 18.04 3.31 12.94
C THR A 280 18.52 2.48 14.13
N ASN A 281 18.57 3.09 15.32
CA ASN A 281 18.94 2.37 16.54
C ASN A 281 17.92 1.28 16.84
N ARG A 282 18.42 0.12 17.23
CA ARG A 282 17.62 -1.10 17.50
C ARG A 282 16.51 -0.89 18.53
N TRP A 283 16.72 -0.05 19.54
CA TRP A 283 15.78 0.18 20.63
C TRP A 283 15.00 1.48 20.47
N LEU A 284 15.63 2.55 19.94
CA LEU A 284 15.02 3.85 19.77
C LEU A 284 14.26 3.99 18.43
N GLY A 285 14.65 3.25 17.40
CA GLY A 285 14.05 3.37 16.07
C GLY A 285 12.55 3.09 16.05
N LEU A 286 12.10 2.05 16.77
CA LEU A 286 10.68 1.67 16.83
C LEU A 286 9.83 2.69 17.60
N PRO A 287 10.19 3.16 18.80
CA PRO A 287 9.48 4.25 19.50
C PRO A 287 9.44 5.56 18.72
N ILE A 288 10.56 5.97 18.10
CA ILE A 288 10.60 7.20 17.28
C ILE A 288 9.63 7.07 16.11
N PHE A 289 9.65 5.92 15.45
CA PHE A 289 8.73 5.63 14.38
C PHE A 289 7.27 5.68 14.83
N ALA A 290 6.93 5.04 15.95
CA ALA A 290 5.59 5.09 16.51
C ALA A 290 5.15 6.54 16.82
N ALA A 291 6.04 7.36 17.36
CA ALA A 291 5.76 8.78 17.63
C ALA A 291 5.54 9.59 16.35
N VAL A 292 6.37 9.40 15.32
CA VAL A 292 6.21 10.10 14.02
C VAL A 292 4.90 9.69 13.35
N MET A 293 4.56 8.41 13.34
CA MET A 293 3.32 7.95 12.74
C MET A 293 2.09 8.38 13.54
N PHE A 294 2.17 8.36 14.86
CA PHE A 294 1.13 8.92 15.71
C PHE A 294 0.86 10.39 15.36
N LEU A 295 1.91 11.20 15.19
CA LEU A 295 1.77 12.59 14.78
C LEU A 295 1.11 12.73 13.41
N VAL A 296 1.52 11.91 12.43
CA VAL A 296 0.92 11.91 11.08
C VAL A 296 -0.57 11.59 11.14
N TYR A 297 -0.95 10.54 11.89
CA TYR A 297 -2.35 10.15 12.02
C TYR A 297 -3.14 11.15 12.84
N TYR A 298 -2.57 11.71 13.90
CA TYR A 298 -3.23 12.72 14.70
C TYR A 298 -3.58 13.97 13.88
N ILE A 299 -2.63 14.43 13.03
CA ILE A 299 -2.88 15.57 12.14
C ILE A 299 -3.90 15.23 11.05
N SER A 300 -3.82 14.04 10.46
CA SER A 300 -4.66 13.67 9.32
C SER A 300 -6.03 13.15 9.70
N MET A 301 -6.20 12.54 10.89
CA MET A 301 -7.43 11.85 11.28
C MET A 301 -8.19 12.54 12.41
N VAL A 302 -7.51 13.30 13.27
CA VAL A 302 -8.12 13.85 14.48
C VAL A 302 -8.23 15.37 14.43
N THR A 303 -7.34 16.06 13.70
CA THR A 303 -7.32 17.54 13.68
C THR A 303 -7.63 18.09 12.29
N VAL A 304 -6.60 18.46 11.53
CA VAL A 304 -6.76 19.14 10.23
C VAL A 304 -7.56 18.30 9.23
N GLY A 305 -7.33 17.00 9.21
CA GLY A 305 -8.02 16.13 8.25
C GLY A 305 -9.48 15.91 8.63
N SER A 306 -9.80 15.70 9.91
CA SER A 306 -11.18 15.60 10.40
C SER A 306 -11.95 16.88 10.11
N ALA A 307 -11.50 18.03 10.60
CA ALA A 307 -12.17 19.32 10.37
C ALA A 307 -12.42 19.62 8.88
N ALA A 308 -11.50 19.21 8.00
CA ALA A 308 -11.70 19.38 6.57
C ALA A 308 -12.70 18.39 5.98
N THR A 309 -12.82 17.20 6.57
CA THR A 309 -13.79 16.17 6.19
C THR A 309 -15.18 16.51 6.69
N ASP A 310 -15.30 16.98 7.93
CA ASP A 310 -16.55 17.41 8.52
C ASP A 310 -17.12 18.59 7.71
N TRP A 311 -16.29 19.59 7.37
CA TRP A 311 -16.71 20.64 6.45
C TRP A 311 -17.15 20.11 5.09
N ALA A 312 -16.52 19.07 4.55
CA ALA A 312 -16.91 18.52 3.26
C ALA A 312 -18.18 17.70 3.34
N ASN A 313 -18.39 16.92 4.41
CA ASN A 313 -19.57 16.08 4.60
C ASN A 313 -20.79 16.93 4.97
N ASP A 314 -20.68 17.75 6.00
CA ASP A 314 -21.82 18.48 6.54
C ASP A 314 -22.10 19.76 5.75
N GLY A 315 -21.02 20.41 5.27
CA GLY A 315 -21.14 21.63 4.49
C GLY A 315 -21.40 21.37 3.01
N LEU A 316 -20.43 20.79 2.30
CA LEU A 316 -20.48 20.68 0.83
C LEU A 316 -21.47 19.62 0.36
N PHE A 317 -21.49 18.44 1.02
CA PHE A 317 -22.34 17.28 0.69
C PHE A 317 -23.47 17.05 1.68
N GLY A 318 -23.62 17.88 2.70
CA GLY A 318 -24.73 17.94 3.64
C GLY A 318 -25.59 19.17 3.39
N ASP A 319 -26.04 19.79 4.47
CA ASP A 319 -27.03 20.89 4.44
C ASP A 319 -26.42 22.21 3.99
N GLY A 320 -25.16 22.46 4.29
CA GLY A 320 -24.47 23.68 3.88
C GLY A 320 -23.46 24.20 4.92
N TRP A 321 -22.96 25.41 4.72
CA TRP A 321 -21.98 26.02 5.64
C TRP A 321 -22.04 27.53 5.65
N HIS A 322 -21.62 28.13 6.76
CA HIS A 322 -21.47 29.57 6.86
C HIS A 322 -20.15 30.02 6.18
N LEU A 323 -20.26 30.92 5.21
CA LEU A 323 -19.10 31.42 4.45
C LEU A 323 -18.12 32.14 5.39
N PHE A 324 -16.87 31.68 5.41
CA PHE A 324 -15.82 32.15 6.33
C PHE A 324 -16.17 32.03 7.83
N GLY A 325 -17.14 31.19 8.20
CA GLY A 325 -17.59 31.01 9.58
C GLY A 325 -18.41 32.18 10.12
N ILE A 326 -18.89 33.09 9.24
CA ILE A 326 -19.69 34.24 9.65
C ILE A 326 -21.10 33.77 10.02
N GLY A 327 -21.45 33.89 11.30
CA GLY A 327 -22.72 33.43 11.86
C GLY A 327 -22.70 32.02 12.42
N SER A 328 -21.68 31.22 12.16
CA SER A 328 -21.60 29.82 12.63
C SER A 328 -21.66 29.71 14.14
N GLY A 329 -20.96 30.57 14.90
CA GLY A 329 -20.95 30.51 16.36
C GLY A 329 -22.32 30.86 16.97
N GLU A 330 -23.02 31.84 16.43
CA GLU A 330 -24.37 32.22 16.90
C GLU A 330 -25.38 31.12 16.55
N TYR A 331 -25.30 30.55 15.35
CA TYR A 331 -26.13 29.43 14.95
C TYR A 331 -25.95 28.22 15.85
N THR A 332 -24.68 27.79 16.07
CA THR A 332 -24.39 26.63 16.92
C THR A 332 -24.93 26.81 18.35
N GLU A 333 -24.72 27.99 18.92
CA GLU A 333 -25.21 28.28 20.29
C GLU A 333 -26.72 28.19 20.39
N VAL A 334 -27.47 28.67 19.38
CA VAL A 334 -28.94 28.63 19.37
C VAL A 334 -29.44 27.22 19.01
N ALA A 335 -28.82 26.55 18.08
CA ALA A 335 -29.18 25.20 17.65
C ALA A 335 -28.94 24.17 18.78
N ASP A 336 -27.80 24.25 19.46
CA ASP A 336 -27.49 23.38 20.60
C ASP A 336 -28.49 23.61 21.73
N ALA A 337 -28.81 24.87 22.03
CA ALA A 337 -29.77 25.20 23.06
C ALA A 337 -31.19 24.74 22.71
N TYR A 338 -31.58 24.79 21.43
CA TYR A 338 -32.85 24.26 20.91
C TYR A 338 -32.89 22.75 21.03
N GLY A 339 -31.83 22.06 20.57
CA GLY A 339 -31.75 20.59 20.58
C GLY A 339 -31.79 20.01 22.00
N GLU A 340 -31.00 20.57 22.94
CA GLU A 340 -31.04 20.16 24.34
C GLU A 340 -32.45 20.40 24.97
N ALA A 341 -33.05 21.52 24.64
CA ALA A 341 -34.39 21.83 25.17
C ALA A 341 -35.49 20.94 24.57
N SER A 342 -35.42 20.63 23.27
CA SER A 342 -36.35 19.73 22.59
C SER A 342 -36.31 18.33 23.20
N LEU A 343 -35.13 17.76 23.41
CA LEU A 343 -34.95 16.42 24.00
C LEU A 343 -35.60 16.33 25.42
N VAL A 344 -35.42 17.36 26.23
CA VAL A 344 -36.01 17.40 27.57
C VAL A 344 -37.53 17.51 27.49
N VAL A 345 -38.11 18.31 26.56
CA VAL A 345 -39.52 18.47 26.36
C VAL A 345 -40.17 17.21 25.83
N ASP A 346 -39.58 16.60 24.79
CA ASP A 346 -40.06 15.35 24.20
C ASP A 346 -40.03 14.20 25.21
N GLY A 347 -38.96 14.09 26.00
CA GLY A 347 -38.85 13.13 27.10
C GLY A 347 -39.90 13.31 28.20
N TYR A 348 -40.25 14.56 28.51
CA TYR A 348 -41.35 14.83 29.46
C TYR A 348 -42.71 14.50 28.88
N GLU A 349 -42.97 14.81 27.63
CA GLU A 349 -44.24 14.50 26.94
C GLU A 349 -44.42 12.98 26.83
N ALA A 350 -43.40 12.23 26.44
CA ALA A 350 -43.39 10.76 26.44
C ALA A 350 -43.68 10.19 27.87
N TYR A 351 -43.02 10.73 28.89
CA TYR A 351 -43.27 10.30 30.27
C TYR A 351 -44.73 10.51 30.71
N ILE A 352 -45.35 11.66 30.32
CA ILE A 352 -46.74 11.95 30.66
C ILE A 352 -47.72 11.03 29.94
N GLU A 353 -47.47 10.68 28.68
CA GLU A 353 -48.30 9.73 27.93
C GLU A 353 -48.33 8.36 28.60
N GLU A 354 -47.17 7.92 29.14
CA GLU A 354 -47.06 6.60 29.74
C GLU A 354 -47.47 6.53 31.21
N ASN A 355 -47.09 7.56 32.03
CA ASN A 355 -47.17 7.51 33.47
C ASN A 355 -48.14 8.54 34.07
N GLY A 356 -48.66 9.48 33.30
CA GLY A 356 -49.50 10.58 33.76
C GLY A 356 -48.68 11.71 34.40
N ALA A 357 -49.36 12.69 34.98
CA ALA A 357 -48.73 13.93 35.49
C ALA A 357 -47.65 13.67 36.53
N LEU A 358 -46.47 14.26 36.35
CA LEU A 358 -45.34 14.18 37.28
C LEU A 358 -45.61 14.96 38.56
N ALA A 359 -45.20 14.42 39.73
CA ALA A 359 -45.25 15.13 41.00
C ALA A 359 -44.23 16.28 41.01
N ALA A 360 -44.51 17.35 41.79
CA ALA A 360 -43.64 18.55 41.83
C ALA A 360 -42.16 18.28 42.19
N ASP A 361 -41.90 17.21 42.94
CA ASP A 361 -40.52 16.75 43.27
C ASP A 361 -40.09 15.51 42.49
N GLY A 362 -40.85 15.15 41.43
CA GLY A 362 -40.61 13.99 40.59
C GLY A 362 -39.48 14.25 39.55
N THR A 363 -38.86 13.17 39.12
CA THR A 363 -37.91 13.17 38.05
C THR A 363 -38.41 12.27 36.92
N PHE A 364 -38.10 12.59 35.70
CA PHE A 364 -38.31 11.76 34.52
C PHE A 364 -36.99 11.49 33.84
N THR A 365 -36.94 10.49 33.00
CA THR A 365 -35.76 10.11 32.24
C THR A 365 -36.05 10.34 30.77
N TYR A 366 -35.05 10.78 30.04
CA TYR A 366 -35.05 10.91 28.60
C TYR A 366 -33.77 10.37 28.00
N ASP A 367 -33.84 9.93 26.80
CA ASP A 367 -32.73 9.32 26.12
C ASP A 367 -32.04 10.33 25.20
N VAL A 368 -30.70 10.40 25.29
CA VAL A 368 -29.85 11.20 24.43
C VAL A 368 -29.06 10.25 23.56
N GLU A 369 -29.26 10.28 22.27
CA GLU A 369 -28.53 9.47 21.30
C GLU A 369 -27.30 10.23 20.78
N ASP A 370 -26.15 9.58 20.84
CA ASP A 370 -24.90 10.07 20.26
C ASP A 370 -24.88 9.76 18.75
N GLU A 371 -24.91 10.77 17.90
CA GLU A 371 -24.99 10.64 16.44
C GLU A 371 -23.82 9.86 15.81
N GLU A 372 -22.62 9.91 16.42
CA GLU A 372 -21.44 9.21 15.88
C GLU A 372 -21.41 7.72 16.22
N THR A 373 -21.90 7.36 17.42
CA THR A 373 -21.80 6.00 17.94
C THR A 373 -23.13 5.27 18.00
N LEU A 374 -24.25 5.97 17.84
CA LEU A 374 -25.62 5.49 18.08
C LEU A 374 -25.80 4.95 19.51
N ALA A 375 -25.00 5.43 20.44
CA ALA A 375 -25.09 5.08 21.85
C ALA A 375 -26.14 5.95 22.53
N VAL A 376 -27.13 5.31 23.11
CA VAL A 376 -28.16 5.99 23.89
C VAL A 376 -27.72 6.08 25.33
N THR A 377 -27.73 7.30 25.88
CA THR A 377 -27.48 7.58 27.29
C THR A 377 -28.76 8.15 27.92
N THR A 378 -29.29 7.45 28.93
CA THR A 378 -30.48 7.93 29.65
C THR A 378 -30.09 8.98 30.65
N GLU A 379 -30.61 10.20 30.48
CA GLU A 379 -30.43 11.32 31.42
C GLU A 379 -31.70 11.51 32.25
N THR A 380 -31.53 12.19 33.37
CA THR A 380 -32.61 12.42 34.32
C THR A 380 -32.87 13.92 34.45
N ALA A 381 -34.10 14.35 34.25
CA ALA A 381 -34.51 15.75 34.43
C ALA A 381 -35.64 15.90 35.44
N THR A 382 -35.81 17.10 35.94
CA THR A 382 -36.85 17.48 36.86
C THR A 382 -37.94 18.31 36.16
N LEU A 383 -39.08 18.51 36.81
CA LEU A 383 -40.11 19.42 36.30
C LEU A 383 -39.61 20.86 36.09
N ALA A 384 -38.67 21.31 36.91
CA ALA A 384 -38.01 22.63 36.74
C ALA A 384 -37.14 22.70 35.48
N ASP A 385 -36.49 21.59 35.12
CA ASP A 385 -35.69 21.49 33.89
C ASP A 385 -36.58 21.51 32.64
N TYR A 386 -37.75 20.84 32.71
CA TYR A 386 -38.76 20.92 31.66
C TYR A 386 -39.32 22.34 31.49
N GLU A 387 -39.67 23.03 32.59
CA GLU A 387 -40.17 24.41 32.52
C GLU A 387 -39.10 25.35 31.90
N LYS A 388 -37.86 25.15 32.24
CA LYS A 388 -36.72 25.89 31.66
C LYS A 388 -36.53 25.56 30.18
N ALA A 389 -36.54 24.29 29.81
CA ALA A 389 -36.42 23.84 28.43
C ALA A 389 -37.58 24.38 27.57
N LYS A 390 -38.80 24.32 28.07
CA LYS A 390 -39.97 24.90 27.40
C LYS A 390 -39.85 26.40 27.21
N ALA A 391 -39.38 27.13 28.24
CA ALA A 391 -39.14 28.56 28.11
C ALA A 391 -38.08 28.88 27.07
N THR A 392 -37.03 28.04 26.95
CA THR A 392 -36.01 28.18 25.93
C THR A 392 -36.59 27.96 24.53
N LEU A 393 -37.40 26.92 24.32
CA LEU A 393 -38.09 26.69 23.05
C LEU A 393 -39.06 27.83 22.71
N ASP A 394 -39.81 28.35 23.70
CA ASP A 394 -40.72 29.48 23.52
C ASP A 394 -39.98 30.79 23.16
N GLU A 395 -38.74 30.96 23.63
CA GLU A 395 -37.87 32.10 23.30
C GLU A 395 -37.25 32.00 21.90
N ILE A 396 -36.83 30.80 21.50
CA ILE A 396 -36.22 30.55 20.19
C ILE A 396 -37.28 30.49 19.11
N GLY A 397 -38.45 29.90 19.40
CA GLY A 397 -39.56 29.73 18.49
C GLY A 397 -39.44 28.48 17.64
N ASP A 398 -39.46 28.65 16.34
CA ASP A 398 -39.27 27.54 15.41
C ASP A 398 -37.80 27.04 15.42
N GLU A 399 -37.58 25.84 14.88
CA GLU A 399 -36.26 25.26 14.73
C GLU A 399 -35.33 26.23 13.97
N PRO A 400 -34.13 26.53 14.50
CA PRO A 400 -33.26 27.55 13.94
C PRO A 400 -32.81 27.21 12.48
N ASP A 401 -33.18 28.08 11.53
CA ASP A 401 -32.68 27.96 10.16
C ASP A 401 -31.27 28.53 10.05
N PRO A 402 -30.26 27.74 9.64
CA PRO A 402 -28.91 28.21 9.42
C PRO A 402 -28.81 29.46 8.52
N ALA A 403 -29.76 29.65 7.59
CA ALA A 403 -29.78 30.77 6.67
C ALA A 403 -30.07 32.13 7.34
N ASP A 404 -30.66 32.12 8.55
CA ASP A 404 -30.96 33.33 9.32
C ASP A 404 -29.74 33.88 10.05
N PHE A 405 -28.66 33.09 10.16
CA PHE A 405 -27.43 33.42 10.88
C PHE A 405 -26.27 33.70 9.93
N GLY A 406 -26.07 34.92 9.48
CA GLY A 406 -24.91 35.32 8.69
C GLY A 406 -24.98 34.98 7.19
N VAL A 407 -23.89 34.46 6.62
CA VAL A 407 -23.83 34.17 5.17
C VAL A 407 -23.84 32.67 4.96
N TRP A 408 -25.00 32.11 4.72
CA TRP A 408 -25.22 30.70 4.50
C TRP A 408 -25.02 30.30 3.03
N VAL A 409 -24.32 29.22 2.80
CA VAL A 409 -24.15 28.58 1.50
C VAL A 409 -24.73 27.18 1.57
N PRO A 410 -25.87 26.92 0.91
CA PRO A 410 -26.49 25.61 0.95
C PRO A 410 -25.61 24.55 0.27
N GLY A 411 -25.65 23.33 0.80
CA GLY A 411 -24.93 22.19 0.26
C GLY A 411 -25.40 21.76 -1.12
N ILE A 412 -24.59 20.93 -1.78
CA ILE A 412 -24.90 20.41 -3.13
C ILE A 412 -26.22 19.60 -3.11
N PRO A 413 -26.50 18.73 -2.12
CA PRO A 413 -27.77 18.00 -2.04
C PRO A 413 -28.98 18.94 -1.99
N VAL A 414 -28.93 19.97 -1.14
CA VAL A 414 -30.00 20.98 -0.98
C VAL A 414 -30.25 21.74 -2.28
N LEU A 415 -29.16 22.18 -2.96
CA LEU A 415 -29.30 22.89 -4.24
C LEU A 415 -29.92 21.99 -5.32
N ILE A 416 -29.53 20.73 -5.38
CA ILE A 416 -30.09 19.76 -6.33
C ILE A 416 -31.53 19.41 -5.97
N GLY A 417 -31.83 19.21 -4.68
CA GLY A 417 -33.19 18.93 -4.17
C GLY A 417 -34.17 20.03 -4.52
N ASN A 418 -33.83 21.29 -4.21
CA ASN A 418 -34.63 22.46 -4.56
C ASN A 418 -34.83 22.58 -6.10
N GLY A 419 -33.79 22.23 -6.88
CA GLY A 419 -33.88 22.21 -8.34
C GLY A 419 -34.83 21.13 -8.88
N LEU A 420 -34.80 19.92 -8.28
CA LEU A 420 -35.70 18.81 -8.64
C LEU A 420 -37.14 19.09 -8.25
N GLU A 421 -37.37 19.66 -7.09
CA GLU A 421 -38.66 20.07 -6.63
C GLU A 421 -39.27 21.16 -7.52
N ALA A 422 -38.51 22.20 -7.85
CA ALA A 422 -38.89 23.25 -8.80
C ALA A 422 -39.20 22.71 -10.22
N ALA A 423 -38.53 21.62 -10.62
CA ALA A 423 -38.79 20.94 -11.87
C ALA A 423 -40.00 19.98 -11.85
N GLY A 424 -40.59 19.73 -10.67
CA GLY A 424 -41.68 18.77 -10.49
C GLY A 424 -41.26 17.33 -10.73
N ALA A 425 -40.06 16.97 -10.30
CA ALA A 425 -39.51 15.62 -10.43
C ALA A 425 -40.36 14.62 -9.60
N SER A 426 -40.46 13.38 -10.08
CA SER A 426 -41.11 12.30 -9.33
C SER A 426 -40.26 11.84 -8.14
N GLU A 427 -40.86 11.40 -7.05
CA GLU A 427 -40.17 10.94 -5.84
C GLU A 427 -39.07 9.93 -6.10
N TRP A 428 -39.33 8.92 -6.97
CA TRP A 428 -38.32 7.91 -7.31
C TRP A 428 -37.10 8.52 -8.02
N LEU A 429 -37.29 9.58 -8.81
CA LEU A 429 -36.20 10.25 -9.52
C LEU A 429 -35.41 11.15 -8.57
N SER A 430 -36.07 11.80 -7.64
CA SER A 430 -35.45 12.61 -6.59
C SER A 430 -34.61 11.71 -5.68
N GLY A 431 -35.16 10.57 -5.20
CA GLY A 431 -34.44 9.60 -4.42
C GLY A 431 -33.23 9.00 -5.17
N LEU A 432 -33.39 8.62 -6.44
CA LEU A 432 -32.24 8.15 -7.24
C LEU A 432 -31.11 9.18 -7.33
N ILE A 433 -31.45 10.44 -7.53
CA ILE A 433 -30.47 11.51 -7.69
C ILE A 433 -29.86 11.88 -6.36
N LEU A 434 -30.65 12.13 -5.32
CA LEU A 434 -30.18 12.58 -4.02
C LEU A 434 -29.52 11.41 -3.26
N ASP A 435 -30.24 10.32 -3.01
CA ASP A 435 -29.76 9.24 -2.15
C ASP A 435 -28.85 8.25 -2.89
N GLY A 436 -29.15 7.97 -4.19
CA GLY A 436 -28.36 7.05 -4.99
C GLY A 436 -27.08 7.69 -5.54
N ILE A 437 -27.15 8.89 -6.11
CA ILE A 437 -26.01 9.52 -6.81
C ILE A 437 -25.28 10.52 -5.92
N VAL A 438 -25.99 11.52 -5.40
CA VAL A 438 -25.38 12.63 -4.67
C VAL A 438 -24.80 12.13 -3.33
N ALA A 439 -25.58 11.39 -2.56
CA ALA A 439 -25.10 10.77 -1.32
C ALA A 439 -23.93 9.81 -1.57
N GLY A 440 -24.03 8.97 -2.64
CA GLY A 440 -22.92 8.06 -3.00
C GLY A 440 -21.63 8.78 -3.43
N VAL A 441 -21.73 9.88 -4.17
CA VAL A 441 -20.61 10.74 -4.54
C VAL A 441 -20.09 11.49 -3.32
N GLY A 442 -20.99 12.02 -2.48
CA GLY A 442 -20.69 12.72 -1.24
C GLY A 442 -19.86 11.87 -0.29
N ALA A 443 -20.29 10.65 -0.05
CA ALA A 443 -19.58 9.69 0.80
C ALA A 443 -18.11 9.44 0.35
N VAL A 444 -17.83 9.53 -0.95
CA VAL A 444 -16.47 9.40 -1.47
C VAL A 444 -15.68 10.69 -1.35
N LEU A 445 -16.29 11.80 -1.81
CA LEU A 445 -15.61 13.09 -1.88
C LEU A 445 -15.45 13.74 -0.52
N GLY A 446 -16.34 13.44 0.43
CA GLY A 446 -16.25 13.87 1.81
C GLY A 446 -14.94 13.43 2.48
N PHE A 447 -14.46 12.21 2.20
CA PHE A 447 -13.18 11.71 2.74
C PHE A 447 -11.94 12.19 1.99
N VAL A 448 -12.07 12.84 0.83
CA VAL A 448 -10.92 13.28 0.04
C VAL A 448 -10.03 14.27 0.80
N PRO A 449 -10.54 15.29 1.53
CA PRO A 449 -9.70 16.22 2.25
C PRO A 449 -8.77 15.53 3.26
N GLN A 450 -9.29 14.63 4.08
CA GLN A 450 -8.52 13.85 5.05
C GLN A 450 -7.44 13.01 4.37
N MET A 451 -7.79 12.38 3.25
CA MET A 451 -6.85 11.59 2.46
C MET A 451 -5.75 12.44 1.82
N LEU A 452 -6.05 13.67 1.38
CA LEU A 452 -5.05 14.58 0.85
C LEU A 452 -4.06 15.02 1.92
N VAL A 453 -4.51 15.31 3.14
CA VAL A 453 -3.63 15.62 4.28
C VAL A 453 -2.71 14.44 4.58
N LEU A 454 -3.26 13.22 4.62
CA LEU A 454 -2.47 12.00 4.83
C LEU A 454 -1.42 11.82 3.72
N PHE A 455 -1.81 11.95 2.46
CA PHE A 455 -0.88 11.83 1.33
C PHE A 455 0.19 12.92 1.33
N LEU A 456 -0.13 14.13 1.76
CA LEU A 456 0.83 15.22 1.91
C LEU A 456 1.92 14.85 2.91
N LEU A 457 1.54 14.41 4.10
CA LEU A 457 2.47 14.03 5.17
C LEU A 457 3.30 12.81 4.79
N LEU A 458 2.68 11.79 4.21
CA LEU A 458 3.39 10.60 3.72
C LEU A 458 4.35 10.92 2.58
N ALA A 459 3.96 11.77 1.62
CA ALA A 459 4.84 12.22 0.54
C ALA A 459 6.03 13.01 1.08
N PHE A 460 5.84 13.80 2.13
CA PHE A 460 6.92 14.49 2.82
C PHE A 460 7.90 13.51 3.47
N LEU A 461 7.41 12.52 4.24
CA LEU A 461 8.24 11.50 4.90
C LEU A 461 9.00 10.61 3.89
N GLU A 462 8.38 10.30 2.77
CA GLU A 462 9.01 9.55 1.68
C GLU A 462 10.09 10.39 1.01
N ALA A 463 9.77 11.62 0.63
CA ALA A 463 10.69 12.52 -0.06
C ALA A 463 11.89 12.95 0.79
N CYS A 464 11.75 13.10 2.11
CA CYS A 464 12.89 13.38 2.99
C CYS A 464 13.78 12.16 3.25
N GLY A 465 13.37 10.94 2.85
CA GLY A 465 14.12 9.70 3.00
C GLY A 465 13.89 8.96 4.32
N TYR A 466 12.93 9.38 5.15
CA TYR A 466 12.63 8.74 6.43
C TYR A 466 12.06 7.33 6.28
N MET A 467 11.19 7.11 5.28
CA MET A 467 10.54 5.81 5.05
C MET A 467 11.54 4.68 4.74
N ALA A 468 12.67 5.00 4.10
CA ALA A 468 13.74 4.04 3.85
C ALA A 468 14.36 3.49 5.15
N ARG A 469 14.54 4.35 6.15
CA ARG A 469 15.10 3.98 7.47
C ARG A 469 14.18 3.05 8.24
N ILE A 470 12.90 3.34 8.20
CA ILE A 470 11.89 2.49 8.85
C ILE A 470 11.88 1.10 8.24
N ALA A 471 11.84 1.04 6.91
CA ALA A 471 11.90 -0.23 6.20
C ALA A 471 13.15 -1.04 6.59
N PHE A 472 14.30 -0.39 6.76
CA PHE A 472 15.53 -1.01 7.22
C PHE A 472 15.43 -1.57 8.65
N VAL A 473 14.90 -0.79 9.59
CA VAL A 473 14.74 -1.23 11.01
C VAL A 473 13.82 -2.44 11.12
N LEU A 474 12.74 -2.44 10.34
CA LEU A 474 11.70 -3.46 10.42
C LEU A 474 11.98 -4.70 9.56
N ASP A 475 12.88 -4.62 8.60
CA ASP A 475 13.23 -5.73 7.72
C ASP A 475 13.63 -6.98 8.52
N ARG A 476 14.42 -6.81 9.56
CA ARG A 476 14.85 -7.90 10.44
C ARG A 476 13.69 -8.63 11.13
N ILE A 477 12.61 -7.91 11.43
CA ILE A 477 11.42 -8.47 12.10
C ILE A 477 10.58 -9.19 11.06
N PHE A 478 10.29 -8.53 9.94
CA PHE A 478 9.40 -9.05 8.91
C PHE A 478 9.97 -10.25 8.16
N ARG A 479 11.29 -10.31 7.95
CA ARG A 479 11.95 -11.49 7.37
C ARG A 479 11.69 -12.76 8.16
N LYS A 480 11.61 -12.70 9.50
CA LYS A 480 11.27 -13.87 10.32
C LYS A 480 9.89 -14.44 9.99
N PHE A 481 8.97 -13.59 9.53
CA PHE A 481 7.63 -13.96 9.12
C PHE A 481 7.50 -14.21 7.61
N GLY A 482 8.61 -14.14 6.88
CA GLY A 482 8.63 -14.41 5.44
C GLY A 482 8.19 -13.25 4.55
N LEU A 483 8.06 -12.05 5.12
CA LEU A 483 7.75 -10.81 4.42
C LEU A 483 9.01 -9.94 4.34
N SER A 484 9.13 -9.11 3.32
CA SER A 484 10.20 -8.11 3.26
C SER A 484 9.92 -6.95 4.21
N GLY A 485 10.95 -6.26 4.69
CA GLY A 485 10.77 -5.07 5.53
C GLY A 485 9.98 -3.96 4.84
N LYS A 486 10.02 -3.90 3.51
CA LYS A 486 9.21 -2.97 2.72
C LYS A 486 7.70 -3.25 2.83
N SER A 487 7.29 -4.48 3.17
CA SER A 487 5.88 -4.87 3.34
C SER A 487 5.20 -4.18 4.52
N PHE A 488 5.98 -3.75 5.51
CA PHE A 488 5.44 -3.05 6.67
C PHE A 488 4.84 -1.68 6.31
N ILE A 489 5.44 -0.96 5.37
CA ILE A 489 4.96 0.37 4.96
C ILE A 489 3.51 0.33 4.44
N PRO A 490 3.17 -0.54 3.48
CA PRO A 490 1.78 -0.76 3.08
C PRO A 490 0.84 -1.11 4.22
N MET A 491 1.25 -1.99 5.11
CA MET A 491 0.41 -2.44 6.23
C MET A 491 0.14 -1.31 7.21
N LEU A 492 1.14 -0.51 7.51
CA LEU A 492 0.99 0.65 8.38
C LEU A 492 0.06 1.70 7.77
N ILE A 493 0.31 2.09 6.51
CA ILE A 493 -0.56 3.02 5.80
C ILE A 493 -2.00 2.48 5.76
N GLY A 494 -2.15 1.16 5.68
CA GLY A 494 -3.42 0.44 5.72
C GLY A 494 -4.23 0.64 7.00
N THR A 495 -3.59 0.99 8.14
CA THR A 495 -4.30 1.32 9.38
C THR A 495 -5.13 2.60 9.26
N GLY A 496 -4.69 3.56 8.47
CA GLY A 496 -5.49 4.74 8.15
C GLY A 496 -6.52 4.42 7.07
N CYS A 497 -6.07 3.94 5.90
CA CYS A 497 -6.95 3.54 4.81
C CYS A 497 -6.31 2.41 3.98
N GLY A 498 -7.11 1.39 3.65
CA GLY A 498 -6.65 0.25 2.86
C GLY A 498 -6.22 0.60 1.43
N ILE A 499 -6.78 1.63 0.83
CA ILE A 499 -6.49 2.03 -0.56
C ILE A 499 -5.03 2.50 -0.71
N PRO A 500 -4.58 3.55 0.01
CA PRO A 500 -3.18 3.97 -0.06
C PRO A 500 -2.23 2.89 0.48
N GLY A 501 -2.68 2.08 1.45
CA GLY A 501 -1.91 0.94 1.92
C GLY A 501 -1.59 -0.04 0.79
N VAL A 502 -2.57 -0.47 0.03
CA VAL A 502 -2.38 -1.33 -1.14
C VAL A 502 -1.53 -0.65 -2.22
N MET A 503 -1.77 0.63 -2.49
CA MET A 503 -0.98 1.38 -3.49
C MET A 503 0.50 1.53 -3.12
N ALA A 504 0.82 1.63 -1.83
CA ALA A 504 2.20 1.70 -1.34
C ALA A 504 3.00 0.42 -1.61
N SER A 505 2.34 -0.70 -1.89
CA SER A 505 3.01 -1.96 -2.26
C SER A 505 3.87 -1.87 -3.52
N ARG A 506 3.73 -0.81 -4.32
CA ARG A 506 4.59 -0.53 -5.50
C ARG A 506 6.06 -0.37 -5.15
N THR A 507 6.37 0.00 -3.92
CA THR A 507 7.74 0.14 -3.44
C THR A 507 8.44 -1.21 -3.24
N ILE A 508 7.68 -2.32 -3.33
CA ILE A 508 8.20 -3.68 -3.18
C ILE A 508 8.57 -4.20 -4.56
N GLU A 509 9.83 -4.44 -4.79
CA GLU A 509 10.40 -4.88 -6.07
C GLU A 509 10.05 -6.34 -6.38
N ASN A 510 10.14 -7.21 -5.36
CA ASN A 510 9.81 -8.62 -5.53
C ASN A 510 8.29 -8.80 -5.71
N GLU A 511 7.88 -9.32 -6.86
CA GLU A 511 6.47 -9.48 -7.21
C GLU A 511 5.72 -10.43 -6.27
N ARG A 512 6.37 -11.47 -5.74
CA ARG A 512 5.77 -12.42 -4.79
C ARG A 512 5.49 -11.73 -3.45
N ASP A 513 6.48 -11.02 -2.90
CA ASP A 513 6.33 -10.27 -1.66
C ASP A 513 5.30 -9.16 -1.81
N ARG A 514 5.28 -8.48 -2.96
CA ARG A 514 4.28 -7.47 -3.29
C ARG A 514 2.86 -8.06 -3.29
N ARG A 515 2.66 -9.20 -3.96
CA ARG A 515 1.34 -9.89 -3.99
C ARG A 515 0.92 -10.34 -2.60
N MET A 516 1.81 -10.94 -1.81
CA MET A 516 1.52 -11.33 -0.43
C MET A 516 1.14 -10.11 0.41
N THR A 517 1.88 -9.02 0.28
CA THR A 517 1.59 -7.76 0.99
C THR A 517 0.23 -7.20 0.61
N ILE A 518 -0.11 -7.15 -0.69
CA ILE A 518 -1.43 -6.70 -1.15
C ILE A 518 -2.56 -7.54 -0.53
N MET A 519 -2.38 -8.86 -0.45
CA MET A 519 -3.39 -9.80 0.10
C MET A 519 -3.60 -9.64 1.60
N THR A 520 -2.58 -9.20 2.34
CA THR A 520 -2.61 -9.16 3.81
C THR A 520 -2.77 -7.76 4.39
N THR A 521 -2.44 -6.70 3.63
CA THR A 521 -2.47 -5.31 4.10
C THR A 521 -3.84 -4.89 4.67
N THR A 522 -4.94 -5.38 4.11
CA THR A 522 -6.30 -4.98 4.48
C THR A 522 -6.87 -5.74 5.67
N PHE A 523 -6.14 -6.68 6.26
CA PHE A 523 -6.55 -7.37 7.49
C PHE A 523 -6.50 -6.46 8.72
N ILE A 524 -5.62 -5.47 8.71
CA ILE A 524 -5.58 -4.51 9.80
C ILE A 524 -6.81 -3.57 9.74
N PRO A 525 -7.40 -3.18 10.87
CA PRO A 525 -8.48 -2.22 10.88
C PRO A 525 -8.04 -0.88 10.27
N CYS A 526 -8.84 -0.34 9.35
CA CYS A 526 -8.70 1.04 8.86
C CYS A 526 -9.72 1.95 9.56
N GLY A 527 -9.59 3.27 9.39
CA GLY A 527 -10.50 4.25 9.99
C GLY A 527 -11.97 3.93 9.77
N ALA A 528 -12.36 3.55 8.54
CA ALA A 528 -13.73 3.17 8.18
C ALA A 528 -14.28 1.91 8.90
N LYS A 529 -13.42 1.13 9.53
CA LYS A 529 -13.85 -0.04 10.33
C LYS A 529 -14.06 0.30 11.81
N VAL A 530 -13.56 1.44 12.28
CA VAL A 530 -13.62 1.81 13.70
C VAL A 530 -15.04 2.01 14.19
N PRO A 531 -15.95 2.72 13.47
CA PRO A 531 -17.31 2.95 13.92
C PRO A 531 -18.08 1.65 14.17
N PHE A 532 -18.05 0.69 13.24
CA PHE A 532 -18.76 -0.56 13.46
C PHE A 532 -18.12 -1.44 14.56
N ILE A 533 -16.79 -1.35 14.77
CA ILE A 533 -16.14 -2.02 15.91
C ILE A 533 -16.61 -1.40 17.23
N ALA A 534 -16.74 -0.08 17.28
CA ALA A 534 -17.22 0.66 18.44
C ALA A 534 -18.71 0.33 18.73
N MET A 535 -19.55 0.30 17.69
CA MET A 535 -20.96 -0.08 17.79
C MET A 535 -21.13 -1.48 18.36
N ILE A 536 -20.42 -2.49 17.84
CA ILE A 536 -20.48 -3.85 18.38
C ILE A 536 -19.95 -3.93 19.82
N ALA A 537 -18.87 -3.19 20.13
CA ALA A 537 -18.35 -3.13 21.49
C ALA A 537 -19.34 -2.45 22.46
N GLY A 538 -20.03 -1.40 22.02
CA GLY A 538 -21.06 -0.68 22.78
C GLY A 538 -22.29 -1.54 23.02
N ALA A 539 -22.93 -1.98 21.96
CA ALA A 539 -24.21 -2.68 21.98
C ALA A 539 -24.16 -4.02 22.77
N ILE A 540 -23.07 -4.77 22.68
CA ILE A 540 -23.05 -6.17 23.17
C ILE A 540 -22.05 -6.35 24.31
N PHE A 541 -21.00 -5.54 24.40
CA PHE A 541 -19.95 -5.68 25.38
C PHE A 541 -19.86 -4.50 26.35
N GLY A 542 -20.89 -3.65 26.43
CA GLY A 542 -20.98 -2.51 27.35
C GLY A 542 -19.82 -1.51 27.19
N GLY A 543 -19.41 -1.23 25.97
CA GLY A 543 -18.34 -0.26 25.67
C GLY A 543 -16.91 -0.75 25.96
N SER A 544 -16.72 -2.08 26.04
CA SER A 544 -15.42 -2.66 26.44
C SER A 544 -14.28 -2.31 25.50
N ALA A 545 -13.33 -1.50 25.91
CA ALA A 545 -12.12 -1.15 25.19
C ALA A 545 -11.27 -2.38 24.78
N TRP A 546 -11.40 -3.50 25.49
CA TRP A 546 -10.71 -4.75 25.14
C TRP A 546 -11.18 -5.34 23.84
N VAL A 547 -12.46 -5.22 23.51
CA VAL A 547 -13.02 -5.72 22.24
C VAL A 547 -12.44 -4.92 21.08
N SER A 548 -12.46 -3.60 21.16
CA SER A 548 -11.90 -2.71 20.14
C SER A 548 -10.39 -2.93 19.97
N THR A 549 -9.65 -3.05 21.07
CA THR A 549 -8.21 -3.31 21.04
C THR A 549 -7.91 -4.69 20.43
N SER A 550 -8.70 -5.72 20.77
CA SER A 550 -8.51 -7.08 20.25
C SER A 550 -8.64 -7.17 18.74
N ALA A 551 -9.47 -6.34 18.11
CA ALA A 551 -9.61 -6.28 16.66
C ALA A 551 -8.28 -5.94 15.95
N TYR A 552 -7.49 -5.01 16.50
CA TYR A 552 -6.16 -4.70 15.97
C TYR A 552 -5.19 -5.86 16.13
N PHE A 553 -5.20 -6.53 17.28
CA PHE A 553 -4.34 -7.70 17.50
C PHE A 553 -4.71 -8.89 16.61
N ILE A 554 -6.00 -9.10 16.36
CA ILE A 554 -6.46 -10.13 15.41
C ILE A 554 -6.01 -9.79 13.99
N GLY A 555 -6.13 -8.53 13.56
CA GLY A 555 -5.64 -8.08 12.27
C GLY A 555 -4.13 -8.32 12.11
N MET A 556 -3.33 -7.96 13.10
CA MET A 556 -1.89 -8.23 13.10
C MET A 556 -1.56 -9.73 13.09
N ALA A 557 -2.25 -10.53 13.92
CA ALA A 557 -2.07 -11.97 13.94
C ALA A 557 -2.45 -12.61 12.59
N ALA A 558 -3.53 -12.15 11.96
CA ALA A 558 -3.96 -12.59 10.64
C ALA A 558 -2.90 -12.30 9.56
N ILE A 559 -2.25 -11.14 9.60
CA ILE A 559 -1.13 -10.79 8.71
C ILE A 559 0.03 -11.75 8.88
N VAL A 560 0.46 -11.99 10.12
CA VAL A 560 1.61 -12.87 10.43
C VAL A 560 1.31 -14.32 10.04
N ILE A 561 0.15 -14.83 10.43
CA ILE A 561 -0.27 -16.21 10.11
C ILE A 561 -0.37 -16.39 8.60
N SER A 562 -1.04 -15.46 7.90
CA SER A 562 -1.16 -15.51 6.44
C SER A 562 0.18 -15.38 5.73
N GLY A 563 1.08 -14.50 6.19
CA GLY A 563 2.42 -14.36 5.64
C GLY A 563 3.21 -15.67 5.71
N ILE A 564 3.22 -16.32 6.89
CA ILE A 564 3.90 -17.61 7.08
C ILE A 564 3.25 -18.71 6.23
N MET A 565 1.92 -18.79 6.20
CA MET A 565 1.20 -19.82 5.43
C MET A 565 1.44 -19.65 3.92
N LEU A 566 1.28 -18.45 3.39
CA LEU A 566 1.45 -18.17 1.96
C LEU A 566 2.89 -18.46 1.51
N LYS A 567 3.91 -18.04 2.27
CA LYS A 567 5.32 -18.31 1.96
C LYS A 567 5.61 -19.80 1.80
N LYS A 568 4.93 -20.68 2.53
CA LYS A 568 5.12 -22.13 2.48
C LYS A 568 4.37 -22.82 1.31
N THR A 569 3.63 -22.05 0.52
CA THR A 569 2.99 -22.54 -0.68
C THR A 569 3.92 -22.45 -1.90
N LYS A 570 3.79 -23.35 -2.87
CA LYS A 570 4.59 -23.32 -4.11
C LYS A 570 4.48 -22.01 -4.89
N MET A 571 3.40 -21.25 -4.71
CA MET A 571 3.14 -20.01 -5.43
C MET A 571 3.98 -18.83 -4.89
N PHE A 572 4.33 -18.88 -3.61
CA PHE A 572 5.01 -17.78 -2.92
C PHE A 572 6.33 -18.23 -2.25
N SER A 573 6.73 -19.50 -2.45
CA SER A 573 8.02 -20.01 -1.96
C SER A 573 9.19 -19.30 -2.65
N GLY A 574 10.23 -18.99 -1.92
CA GLY A 574 11.43 -18.28 -2.36
C GLY A 574 12.00 -17.44 -1.22
N GLU A 575 13.28 -17.15 -1.25
CA GLU A 575 13.86 -16.21 -0.28
C GLU A 575 13.31 -14.81 -0.48
N PRO A 576 13.00 -14.07 0.61
CA PRO A 576 12.70 -12.66 0.48
C PRO A 576 13.91 -11.95 -0.13
N ALA A 577 13.65 -11.06 -1.09
CA ALA A 577 14.74 -10.29 -1.72
C ALA A 577 15.64 -9.67 -0.64
N PRO A 578 16.96 -9.77 -0.75
CA PRO A 578 17.85 -9.14 0.21
C PRO A 578 17.54 -7.65 0.24
N PHE A 579 17.38 -7.11 1.45
CA PHE A 579 17.12 -5.69 1.64
C PHE A 579 18.43 -4.92 1.40
N VAL A 580 18.76 -4.71 0.13
CA VAL A 580 19.86 -3.85 -0.29
C VAL A 580 19.27 -2.50 -0.67
N MET A 581 19.02 -1.64 0.33
CA MET A 581 18.54 -0.29 0.07
C MET A 581 19.58 0.70 0.58
N GLU A 582 20.05 1.57 -0.29
CA GLU A 582 20.80 2.75 0.13
C GLU A 582 19.89 3.61 0.99
N LEU A 583 20.39 4.04 2.14
CA LEU A 583 19.76 5.07 2.90
C LEU A 583 20.11 6.41 2.23
N PRO A 584 19.23 7.02 1.42
CA PRO A 584 19.54 8.29 0.76
C PRO A 584 19.81 9.34 1.83
N ALA A 585 20.73 10.30 1.58
CA ALA A 585 20.97 11.38 2.53
C ALA A 585 19.66 12.14 2.79
N TYR A 586 19.43 12.57 4.04
CA TYR A 586 18.29 13.43 4.34
C TYR A 586 18.38 14.75 3.58
N HIS A 587 17.31 15.12 2.96
CA HIS A 587 17.18 16.41 2.29
C HIS A 587 15.77 16.98 2.50
N TRP A 588 15.67 18.29 2.50
CA TRP A 588 14.39 18.95 2.52
C TRP A 588 13.72 18.76 1.16
N PRO A 589 12.54 18.17 1.10
CA PRO A 589 11.83 18.00 -0.15
C PRO A 589 11.35 19.36 -0.67
N THR A 590 11.36 19.53 -1.99
CA THR A 590 10.77 20.72 -2.59
C THR A 590 9.25 20.66 -2.46
N LEU A 591 8.63 21.74 -2.01
CA LEU A 591 7.17 21.81 -1.80
C LEU A 591 6.39 21.40 -3.05
N GLY A 592 6.86 21.80 -4.24
CA GLY A 592 6.24 21.44 -5.52
C GLY A 592 6.20 19.94 -5.77
N ASN A 593 7.26 19.19 -5.42
CA ASN A 593 7.29 17.73 -5.57
C ASN A 593 6.33 17.04 -4.60
N VAL A 594 6.26 17.51 -3.36
CA VAL A 594 5.36 16.97 -2.34
C VAL A 594 3.89 17.19 -2.73
N LEU A 595 3.53 18.42 -3.11
CA LEU A 595 2.18 18.76 -3.57
C LEU A 595 1.78 18.00 -4.83
N ARG A 596 2.70 17.85 -5.78
CA ARG A 596 2.44 17.06 -6.98
C ARG A 596 2.20 15.58 -6.68
N SER A 597 3.03 14.99 -5.83
CA SER A 597 2.87 13.60 -5.38
C SER A 597 1.55 13.39 -4.63
N MET A 598 1.18 14.32 -3.74
CA MET A 598 -0.11 14.34 -3.06
C MET A 598 -1.27 14.35 -4.06
N TRP A 599 -1.24 15.30 -5.02
CA TRP A 599 -2.31 15.47 -6.01
C TRP A 599 -2.44 14.28 -6.97
N GLU A 600 -1.33 13.73 -7.46
CA GLU A 600 -1.34 12.55 -8.34
C GLU A 600 -1.98 11.33 -7.63
N ARG A 601 -1.69 11.14 -6.34
CA ARG A 601 -2.31 10.08 -5.52
C ARG A 601 -3.78 10.37 -5.26
N GLY A 602 -4.14 11.58 -4.86
CA GLY A 602 -5.51 12.02 -4.61
C GLY A 602 -6.38 11.94 -5.87
N TRP A 603 -5.90 12.45 -6.99
CA TRP A 603 -6.63 12.37 -8.26
C TRP A 603 -6.84 10.95 -8.76
N SER A 604 -5.83 10.10 -8.59
CA SER A 604 -5.95 8.67 -8.90
C SER A 604 -6.99 7.97 -8.03
N PHE A 605 -7.14 8.40 -6.78
CA PHE A 605 -8.20 7.93 -5.88
C PHE A 605 -9.57 8.39 -6.36
N ILE A 606 -9.78 9.70 -6.51
CA ILE A 606 -11.06 10.31 -6.94
C ILE A 606 -11.58 9.67 -8.23
N LYS A 607 -10.72 9.59 -9.25
CA LYS A 607 -11.13 9.07 -10.56
C LYS A 607 -11.57 7.61 -10.55
N LYS A 608 -10.97 6.78 -9.69
CA LYS A 608 -11.21 5.32 -9.70
C LYS A 608 -12.18 4.88 -8.63
N ALA A 609 -12.08 5.42 -7.43
CA ALA A 609 -13.01 5.12 -6.36
C ALA A 609 -14.39 5.67 -6.70
N GLY A 610 -14.49 6.91 -7.17
CA GLY A 610 -15.74 7.56 -7.50
C GLY A 610 -16.60 6.78 -8.50
N THR A 611 -16.03 6.20 -9.56
CA THR A 611 -16.83 5.44 -10.55
C THR A 611 -17.36 4.12 -10.01
N ILE A 612 -16.54 3.37 -9.27
CA ILE A 612 -16.94 2.06 -8.75
C ILE A 612 -17.97 2.24 -7.63
N ILE A 613 -17.72 3.19 -6.73
CA ILE A 613 -18.61 3.45 -5.60
C ILE A 613 -19.93 4.00 -6.10
N LEU A 614 -19.93 4.96 -7.03
CA LEU A 614 -21.17 5.48 -7.62
C LEU A 614 -22.07 4.38 -8.21
N LEU A 615 -21.49 3.46 -8.99
CA LEU A 615 -22.27 2.35 -9.53
C LEU A 615 -22.78 1.42 -8.44
N SER A 616 -22.00 1.23 -7.39
CA SER A 616 -22.36 0.37 -6.27
C SER A 616 -23.44 1.00 -5.39
N THR A 617 -23.38 2.31 -5.13
CA THR A 617 -24.41 3.01 -4.33
C THR A 617 -25.73 3.06 -5.07
N ILE A 618 -25.74 3.33 -6.38
CA ILE A 618 -26.97 3.24 -7.19
C ILE A 618 -27.56 1.82 -7.14
N PHE A 619 -26.71 0.79 -7.24
CA PHE A 619 -27.17 -0.60 -7.17
C PHE A 619 -27.75 -0.93 -5.79
N VAL A 620 -27.09 -0.54 -4.70
CA VAL A 620 -27.56 -0.77 -3.34
C VAL A 620 -28.84 0.03 -3.09
N TRP A 621 -28.88 1.32 -3.45
CA TRP A 621 -30.08 2.13 -3.36
C TRP A 621 -31.28 1.45 -4.05
N PHE A 622 -31.10 1.05 -5.31
CA PHE A 622 -32.18 0.37 -6.05
C PHE A 622 -32.62 -0.91 -5.37
N THR A 623 -31.72 -1.73 -4.89
CA THR A 623 -32.06 -3.00 -4.23
C THR A 623 -32.62 -2.84 -2.83
N SER A 624 -32.37 -1.73 -2.16
CA SER A 624 -32.93 -1.41 -0.84
C SER A 624 -34.33 -0.82 -0.92
N TYR A 625 -34.52 0.11 -1.87
CA TYR A 625 -35.80 0.83 -1.97
C TYR A 625 -36.84 0.22 -2.92
N PHE A 626 -36.51 -0.87 -3.61
CA PHE A 626 -37.48 -1.58 -4.46
C PHE A 626 -37.65 -3.03 -4.02
N GLY A 627 -38.90 -3.47 -4.04
CA GLY A 627 -39.25 -4.84 -3.64
C GLY A 627 -40.68 -5.22 -4.01
N TRP A 628 -41.14 -6.33 -3.45
CA TRP A 628 -42.49 -6.88 -3.70
C TRP A 628 -43.31 -6.81 -2.43
N VAL A 629 -44.36 -6.00 -2.45
CA VAL A 629 -45.41 -5.94 -1.40
C VAL A 629 -46.71 -6.46 -2.00
N ASP A 630 -47.30 -7.45 -1.39
CA ASP A 630 -48.55 -8.09 -1.84
C ASP A 630 -48.53 -8.56 -3.31
N GLY A 631 -47.35 -8.97 -3.80
CA GLY A 631 -47.16 -9.44 -5.18
C GLY A 631 -47.04 -8.35 -6.21
N THR A 632 -47.05 -7.07 -5.83
CA THR A 632 -46.77 -5.92 -6.70
C THR A 632 -45.37 -5.40 -6.48
N PHE A 633 -44.64 -5.14 -7.58
CA PHE A 633 -43.32 -4.50 -7.52
C PHE A 633 -43.47 -2.99 -7.37
N GLN A 634 -42.96 -2.44 -6.30
CA GLN A 634 -43.09 -1.00 -6.00
C GLN A 634 -41.90 -0.46 -5.25
N MET A 635 -41.81 0.87 -5.12
CA MET A 635 -40.89 1.54 -4.23
C MET A 635 -41.40 1.35 -2.79
N LEU A 636 -40.48 1.03 -1.89
CA LEU A 636 -40.78 0.71 -0.49
C LEU A 636 -40.62 1.96 0.37
N SER A 637 -41.43 2.07 1.42
CA SER A 637 -41.17 2.97 2.55
C SER A 637 -40.15 2.35 3.50
N ASP A 638 -39.57 3.16 4.39
CA ASP A 638 -38.56 2.69 5.36
C ASP A 638 -39.09 1.56 6.26
N GLU A 639 -40.40 1.55 6.56
CA GLU A 639 -41.05 0.47 7.32
C GLU A 639 -41.11 -0.87 6.54
N GLN A 640 -40.98 -0.86 5.23
CA GLN A 640 -41.13 -2.02 4.34
C GLN A 640 -39.82 -2.60 3.82
N ILE A 641 -38.68 -2.22 4.41
CA ILE A 641 -37.34 -2.65 3.97
C ILE A 641 -37.20 -4.17 3.96
N ASP A 642 -37.91 -4.89 4.80
CA ASP A 642 -37.95 -6.36 4.85
C ASP A 642 -38.43 -6.99 3.54
N CYS A 643 -39.22 -6.27 2.74
CA CYS A 643 -39.72 -6.72 1.44
C CYS A 643 -38.80 -6.33 0.28
N SER A 644 -37.60 -5.76 0.55
CA SER A 644 -36.68 -5.28 -0.44
C SER A 644 -35.99 -6.43 -1.20
N ILE A 645 -35.52 -6.10 -2.41
CA ILE A 645 -34.67 -7.04 -3.18
C ILE A 645 -33.42 -7.39 -2.36
N LEU A 646 -32.84 -6.44 -1.64
CA LEU A 646 -31.64 -6.64 -0.84
C LEU A 646 -31.92 -7.59 0.34
N ALA A 647 -33.08 -7.50 1.01
CA ALA A 647 -33.49 -8.43 2.04
C ALA A 647 -33.68 -9.85 1.47
N ALA A 648 -34.32 -9.96 0.29
CA ALA A 648 -34.47 -11.24 -0.40
C ALA A 648 -33.12 -11.88 -0.79
N ILE A 649 -32.14 -11.07 -1.23
CA ILE A 649 -30.79 -11.54 -1.51
C ILE A 649 -30.10 -11.99 -0.20
N GLY A 650 -30.23 -11.19 0.87
CA GLY A 650 -29.72 -11.53 2.19
C GLY A 650 -30.23 -12.87 2.69
N GLY A 651 -31.57 -13.07 2.67
CA GLY A 651 -32.21 -14.30 3.07
C GLY A 651 -31.90 -15.51 2.17
N ALA A 652 -31.59 -15.30 0.89
CA ALA A 652 -31.18 -16.39 0.02
C ALA A 652 -29.78 -16.96 0.34
N ILE A 653 -28.92 -16.18 0.98
CA ILE A 653 -27.53 -16.56 1.28
C ILE A 653 -27.19 -16.63 2.78
N ASP A 654 -28.15 -16.31 3.66
CA ASP A 654 -27.95 -16.28 5.12
C ASP A 654 -27.54 -17.65 5.68
N TRP A 655 -28.00 -18.75 5.06
CA TRP A 655 -27.62 -20.12 5.42
C TRP A 655 -26.09 -20.36 5.36
N ILE A 656 -25.36 -19.61 4.51
CA ILE A 656 -23.91 -19.70 4.42
C ILE A 656 -23.27 -19.18 5.72
N PHE A 657 -23.88 -18.21 6.35
CA PHE A 657 -23.38 -17.55 7.57
C PHE A 657 -23.93 -18.15 8.86
N ALA A 658 -24.95 -19.00 8.76
CA ALA A 658 -25.51 -19.71 9.92
C ALA A 658 -24.46 -20.50 10.73
N PRO A 659 -23.44 -21.17 10.13
CA PRO A 659 -22.39 -21.82 10.90
C PRO A 659 -21.50 -20.86 11.71
N LEU A 660 -21.46 -19.58 11.32
CA LEU A 660 -20.73 -18.52 12.02
C LEU A 660 -21.54 -17.93 13.19
N GLY A 661 -22.84 -18.33 13.33
CA GLY A 661 -23.70 -17.96 14.42
C GLY A 661 -24.58 -16.72 14.15
N TRP A 662 -24.50 -16.11 12.98
CA TRP A 662 -25.27 -14.92 12.60
C TRP A 662 -25.92 -15.07 11.20
N GLY A 663 -26.59 -16.21 11.00
CA GLY A 663 -27.36 -16.48 9.79
C GLY A 663 -28.73 -15.78 9.80
N ASN A 664 -28.77 -14.46 10.03
CA ASN A 664 -29.93 -13.61 9.84
C ASN A 664 -29.69 -12.68 8.65
N TRP A 665 -30.73 -12.38 7.91
CA TRP A 665 -30.62 -11.61 6.67
C TRP A 665 -30.11 -10.18 6.93
N GLN A 666 -30.42 -9.56 8.08
CA GLN A 666 -29.97 -8.22 8.46
C GLN A 666 -28.44 -8.16 8.57
N ALA A 667 -27.82 -9.08 9.31
CA ALA A 667 -26.36 -9.14 9.43
C ALA A 667 -25.68 -9.42 8.10
N VAL A 668 -26.29 -10.26 7.26
CA VAL A 668 -25.79 -10.58 5.92
C VAL A 668 -25.84 -9.34 5.01
N VAL A 669 -26.97 -8.62 5.02
CA VAL A 669 -27.14 -7.37 4.27
C VAL A 669 -26.12 -6.33 4.73
N ALA A 670 -25.94 -6.12 6.05
CA ALA A 670 -24.92 -5.22 6.58
C ALA A 670 -23.50 -5.60 6.13
N SER A 671 -23.20 -6.91 6.05
CA SER A 671 -21.90 -7.37 5.52
C SER A 671 -21.75 -7.08 4.02
N ILE A 672 -22.82 -7.16 3.24
CA ILE A 672 -22.83 -6.87 1.79
C ILE A 672 -22.66 -5.35 1.56
N THR A 673 -23.44 -4.52 2.26
CA THR A 673 -23.31 -3.04 2.17
C THR A 673 -21.93 -2.58 2.62
N GLY A 674 -21.35 -3.25 3.61
CA GLY A 674 -19.97 -3.05 4.03
C GLY A 674 -18.89 -3.39 3.00
N LEU A 675 -19.24 -4.02 1.87
CA LEU A 675 -18.32 -4.12 0.72
C LEU A 675 -18.31 -2.85 -0.11
N VAL A 676 -19.36 -2.07 -0.11
CA VAL A 676 -19.39 -0.73 -0.76
C VAL A 676 -18.45 0.19 0.01
N ALA A 677 -18.73 0.40 1.27
CA ALA A 677 -17.95 1.16 2.21
C ALA A 677 -18.10 0.54 3.62
N LYS A 678 -17.03 0.44 4.38
CA LYS A 678 -17.06 -0.30 5.67
C LYS A 678 -17.86 0.43 6.75
N GLU A 679 -17.93 1.72 6.69
CA GLU A 679 -18.81 2.56 7.53
C GLU A 679 -20.30 2.24 7.33
N ASN A 680 -20.69 1.85 6.13
CA ASN A 680 -22.09 1.50 5.84
C ASN A 680 -22.58 0.27 6.64
N ILE A 681 -21.71 -0.51 7.24
CA ILE A 681 -22.12 -1.60 8.15
C ILE A 681 -22.89 -1.01 9.33
N MET A 682 -22.35 0.05 9.95
CA MET A 682 -22.98 0.73 11.08
C MET A 682 -24.32 1.33 10.67
N GLY A 683 -24.36 2.17 9.62
CA GLY A 683 -25.59 2.78 9.14
C GLY A 683 -26.67 1.74 8.77
N THR A 684 -26.26 0.64 8.09
CA THR A 684 -27.22 -0.43 7.74
C THR A 684 -27.74 -1.14 8.98
N LEU A 685 -26.90 -1.44 9.98
CA LEU A 685 -27.36 -2.03 11.23
C LEU A 685 -28.26 -1.06 12.01
N GLY A 686 -27.93 0.23 12.03
CA GLY A 686 -28.76 1.28 12.63
C GLY A 686 -30.17 1.30 12.04
N VAL A 687 -30.29 1.33 10.71
CA VAL A 687 -31.60 1.31 10.02
C VAL A 687 -32.35 -0.01 10.25
N LEU A 688 -31.65 -1.17 10.13
CA LEU A 688 -32.30 -2.48 10.21
C LEU A 688 -32.70 -2.92 11.62
N TYR A 689 -32.08 -2.35 12.65
CA TYR A 689 -32.41 -2.63 14.06
C TYR A 689 -33.07 -1.44 14.78
N GLY A 690 -33.11 -0.25 14.14
CA GLY A 690 -33.69 0.98 14.70
C GLY A 690 -35.20 1.18 14.48
N GLY A 691 -35.87 0.30 13.74
CA GLY A 691 -37.29 0.43 13.39
C GLY A 691 -38.30 0.02 14.48
N GLY A 692 -37.89 -0.07 15.76
CA GLY A 692 -38.76 -0.50 16.89
C GLY A 692 -38.78 0.53 18.03
N ASP A 693 -39.68 0.32 19.04
CA ASP A 693 -39.80 1.21 20.22
C ASP A 693 -38.62 1.19 21.19
N GLY A 694 -37.44 0.69 20.79
CA GLY A 694 -36.25 0.57 21.64
C GLY A 694 -34.96 1.01 20.95
N SER A 695 -33.87 1.18 21.73
CA SER A 695 -32.59 1.58 21.17
C SER A 695 -32.05 0.52 20.20
N VAL A 696 -31.32 0.97 19.16
CA VAL A 696 -30.62 0.09 18.22
C VAL A 696 -29.74 -0.92 18.98
N TYR A 697 -29.13 -0.50 20.07
CA TYR A 697 -28.26 -1.36 20.90
C TYR A 697 -29.02 -2.50 21.56
N ASP A 698 -30.23 -2.26 22.06
CA ASP A 698 -31.05 -3.28 22.69
C ASP A 698 -31.55 -4.32 21.69
N ALA A 699 -31.96 -3.85 20.50
CA ALA A 699 -32.37 -4.73 19.41
C ALA A 699 -31.18 -5.60 18.93
N MET A 700 -30.00 -5.04 18.82
CA MET A 700 -28.78 -5.80 18.50
C MET A 700 -28.39 -6.78 19.62
N ALA A 701 -28.50 -6.39 20.89
CA ALA A 701 -28.22 -7.25 22.03
C ALA A 701 -29.17 -8.45 22.09
N ALA A 702 -30.43 -8.27 21.64
CA ALA A 702 -31.39 -9.36 21.50
C ALA A 702 -31.07 -10.29 20.31
N ALA A 703 -30.55 -9.76 19.20
CA ALA A 703 -30.25 -10.52 18.00
C ALA A 703 -28.92 -11.26 18.05
N PHE A 704 -27.93 -10.74 18.77
CA PHE A 704 -26.58 -11.30 18.86
C PHE A 704 -26.22 -11.71 20.29
N THR A 705 -25.59 -12.85 20.41
CA THR A 705 -24.85 -13.20 21.64
C THR A 705 -23.42 -12.65 21.56
N GLY A 706 -22.72 -12.49 22.69
CA GLY A 706 -21.33 -11.99 22.67
C GLY A 706 -20.40 -12.78 21.73
N ILE A 707 -20.60 -14.09 21.60
CA ILE A 707 -19.79 -14.94 20.71
C ILE A 707 -20.14 -14.70 19.24
N THR A 708 -21.42 -14.64 18.90
CA THR A 708 -21.89 -14.44 17.53
C THR A 708 -21.55 -13.03 17.04
N ALA A 709 -21.68 -12.02 17.90
CA ALA A 709 -21.26 -10.66 17.62
C ALA A 709 -19.75 -10.54 17.37
N TYR A 710 -18.94 -11.24 18.19
CA TYR A 710 -17.49 -11.26 17.99
C TYR A 710 -17.09 -11.99 16.71
N SER A 711 -17.80 -13.08 16.37
CA SER A 711 -17.66 -13.77 15.07
C SER A 711 -17.99 -12.85 13.90
N PHE A 712 -19.08 -12.09 13.98
CA PHE A 712 -19.49 -11.09 12.99
C PHE A 712 -18.46 -9.99 12.84
N LEU A 713 -17.96 -9.43 13.96
CA LEU A 713 -16.90 -8.42 13.98
C LEU A 713 -15.66 -8.92 13.27
N VAL A 714 -15.16 -10.12 13.61
CA VAL A 714 -13.92 -10.66 13.04
C VAL A 714 -14.09 -11.01 11.56
N PHE A 715 -15.25 -11.51 11.16
CA PHE A 715 -15.52 -11.73 9.74
C PHE A 715 -15.43 -10.44 8.93
N ASN A 716 -16.13 -9.38 9.35
CA ASN A 716 -16.14 -8.09 8.66
C ASN A 716 -14.81 -7.36 8.74
N LEU A 717 -14.01 -7.65 9.77
CA LEU A 717 -12.64 -7.17 9.89
C LEU A 717 -11.71 -7.76 8.83
N LEU A 718 -11.75 -9.10 8.64
CA LEU A 718 -10.79 -9.85 7.84
C LEU A 718 -11.27 -10.15 6.41
N CYS A 719 -12.56 -10.03 6.11
CA CYS A 719 -13.09 -10.28 4.77
C CYS A 719 -12.57 -9.25 3.74
N ALA A 720 -12.98 -9.40 2.50
CA ALA A 720 -12.63 -8.48 1.43
C ALA A 720 -12.89 -7.03 1.85
N PRO A 721 -11.98 -6.10 1.54
CA PRO A 721 -12.15 -4.69 1.88
C PRO A 721 -13.24 -4.03 1.02
N CYS A 722 -13.49 -2.73 1.22
CA CYS A 722 -14.43 -1.96 0.40
C CYS A 722 -14.08 -2.00 -1.10
N PHE A 723 -15.06 -1.77 -1.96
CA PHE A 723 -14.88 -1.83 -3.42
C PHE A 723 -13.77 -0.90 -3.93
N ALA A 724 -13.57 0.25 -3.30
CA ALA A 724 -12.47 1.14 -3.63
C ALA A 724 -11.10 0.48 -3.39
N ALA A 725 -10.93 -0.23 -2.28
CA ALA A 725 -9.71 -0.97 -2.00
C ALA A 725 -9.57 -2.23 -2.90
N ILE A 726 -10.68 -2.90 -3.24
CA ILE A 726 -10.69 -3.97 -4.25
C ILE A 726 -10.22 -3.43 -5.60
N GLY A 727 -10.64 -2.23 -5.98
CA GLY A 727 -10.16 -1.53 -7.17
C GLY A 727 -8.65 -1.27 -7.14
N ALA A 728 -8.11 -0.89 -5.99
CA ALA A 728 -6.67 -0.76 -5.79
C ALA A 728 -5.96 -2.12 -5.89
N ILE A 729 -6.48 -3.18 -5.25
CA ILE A 729 -5.97 -4.55 -5.37
C ILE A 729 -5.92 -4.99 -6.84
N LYS A 730 -7.00 -4.81 -7.60
CA LYS A 730 -7.07 -5.14 -9.03
C LYS A 730 -5.98 -4.44 -9.85
N ARG A 731 -5.72 -3.19 -9.54
CA ARG A 731 -4.71 -2.40 -10.23
C ARG A 731 -3.29 -2.85 -9.89
N GLU A 732 -2.99 -3.02 -8.59
CA GLU A 732 -1.64 -3.37 -8.15
C GLU A 732 -1.29 -4.85 -8.44
N MET A 733 -2.28 -5.75 -8.47
CA MET A 733 -2.10 -7.14 -8.90
C MET A 733 -1.88 -7.27 -10.41
N ASN A 734 -2.35 -6.31 -11.20
CA ASN A 734 -2.29 -6.29 -12.68
C ASN A 734 -2.68 -7.62 -13.36
N SER A 735 -3.53 -8.42 -12.70
CA SER A 735 -3.97 -9.72 -13.16
C SER A 735 -5.34 -10.06 -12.60
N ARG A 736 -6.32 -10.38 -13.46
CA ARG A 736 -7.66 -10.79 -13.03
C ARG A 736 -7.61 -12.03 -12.13
N LYS A 737 -6.77 -13.02 -12.49
CA LYS A 737 -6.60 -14.25 -11.72
C LYS A 737 -6.13 -13.98 -10.29
N TRP A 738 -5.10 -13.15 -10.14
CA TRP A 738 -4.56 -12.82 -8.83
C TRP A 738 -5.48 -11.92 -8.00
N THR A 739 -6.26 -11.05 -8.64
CA THR A 739 -7.28 -10.24 -7.96
C THR A 739 -8.36 -11.13 -7.34
N TRP A 740 -8.94 -12.06 -8.12
CA TRP A 740 -9.95 -12.97 -7.60
C TRP A 740 -9.39 -13.94 -6.55
N PHE A 741 -8.14 -14.36 -6.71
CA PHE A 741 -7.47 -15.17 -5.70
C PHE A 741 -7.28 -14.40 -4.39
N ALA A 742 -6.89 -13.13 -4.44
CA ALA A 742 -6.75 -12.28 -3.26
C ALA A 742 -8.07 -12.10 -2.51
N ILE A 743 -9.15 -11.76 -3.23
CA ILE A 743 -10.49 -11.58 -2.65
C ILE A 743 -10.99 -12.91 -2.05
N GLY A 744 -10.89 -14.01 -2.81
CA GLY A 744 -11.31 -15.33 -2.34
C GLY A 744 -10.51 -15.80 -1.11
N TYR A 745 -9.21 -15.51 -1.07
CA TYR A 745 -8.36 -15.81 0.09
C TYR A 745 -8.80 -15.02 1.32
N GLN A 746 -9.03 -13.70 1.18
CA GLN A 746 -9.46 -12.85 2.28
C GLN A 746 -10.81 -13.28 2.85
N CYS A 747 -11.81 -13.50 1.99
CA CYS A 747 -13.13 -13.97 2.42
C CYS A 747 -13.05 -15.38 3.04
N GLY A 748 -12.30 -16.30 2.44
CA GLY A 748 -12.15 -17.66 2.95
C GLY A 748 -11.42 -17.71 4.29
N PHE A 749 -10.35 -16.90 4.44
CA PHE A 749 -9.63 -16.80 5.71
C PHE A 749 -10.50 -16.20 6.81
N ALA A 750 -11.23 -15.11 6.51
CA ALA A 750 -12.17 -14.49 7.43
C ALA A 750 -13.25 -15.49 7.88
N TYR A 751 -13.82 -16.25 6.93
CA TYR A 751 -14.83 -17.26 7.22
C TYR A 751 -14.31 -18.35 8.16
N VAL A 752 -13.11 -18.86 7.90
CA VAL A 752 -12.47 -19.90 8.74
C VAL A 752 -12.23 -19.41 10.16
N ILE A 753 -11.72 -18.18 10.32
CA ILE A 753 -11.46 -17.62 11.66
C ILE A 753 -12.78 -17.36 12.41
N ALA A 754 -13.77 -16.74 11.75
CA ALA A 754 -15.08 -16.48 12.35
C ALA A 754 -15.80 -17.78 12.75
N LEU A 755 -15.75 -18.82 11.89
CA LEU A 755 -16.28 -20.15 12.20
C LEU A 755 -15.62 -20.73 13.46
N MET A 756 -14.29 -20.67 13.55
CA MET A 756 -13.58 -21.18 14.72
C MET A 756 -13.98 -20.41 15.99
N ILE A 757 -14.13 -19.09 15.91
CA ILE A 757 -14.57 -18.26 17.04
C ILE A 757 -15.96 -18.70 17.51
N ASN A 758 -16.93 -18.81 16.60
CA ASN A 758 -18.28 -19.21 16.96
C ASN A 758 -18.35 -20.63 17.53
N GLN A 759 -17.73 -21.61 16.87
CA GLN A 759 -17.84 -23.01 17.26
C GLN A 759 -17.05 -23.31 18.56
N PHE A 760 -15.86 -22.74 18.74
CA PHE A 760 -15.12 -22.91 20.00
C PHE A 760 -15.73 -22.10 21.13
N GLY A 761 -16.23 -20.89 20.87
CA GLY A 761 -16.99 -20.11 21.85
C GLY A 761 -18.28 -20.84 22.29
N GLY A 762 -19.00 -21.42 21.33
CA GLY A 762 -20.21 -22.22 21.57
C GLY A 762 -19.98 -23.46 22.45
N LEU A 763 -18.75 -24.03 22.46
CA LEU A 763 -18.40 -25.12 23.40
C LEU A 763 -18.45 -24.67 24.85
N PHE A 764 -18.09 -23.42 25.15
CA PHE A 764 -18.14 -22.89 26.53
C PHE A 764 -19.55 -22.52 26.97
N THR A 765 -20.44 -22.18 26.02
CA THR A 765 -21.81 -21.80 26.28
C THR A 765 -22.83 -22.93 26.10
N GLY A 766 -22.38 -24.09 25.65
CA GLY A 766 -23.25 -25.27 25.41
C GLY A 766 -24.05 -25.23 24.11
N ASN A 767 -23.88 -24.22 23.26
CA ASN A 767 -24.61 -24.01 22.01
C ASN A 767 -23.83 -24.45 20.75
N ALA A 768 -22.75 -25.23 20.92
CA ALA A 768 -21.93 -25.66 19.80
C ALA A 768 -22.58 -26.75 18.96
N ASN A 769 -22.49 -26.63 17.62
CA ASN A 769 -22.83 -27.72 16.72
C ASN A 769 -21.64 -28.70 16.63
N ILE A 770 -21.86 -29.96 17.00
CA ILE A 770 -20.80 -30.99 17.02
C ILE A 770 -20.07 -31.07 15.67
N LEU A 771 -20.80 -31.03 14.56
CA LEU A 771 -20.22 -31.06 13.22
C LEU A 771 -19.38 -29.82 12.92
N GLY A 772 -19.84 -28.67 13.35
CA GLY A 772 -19.10 -27.38 13.24
C GLY A 772 -17.81 -27.40 14.06
N VAL A 773 -17.84 -27.97 15.27
CA VAL A 773 -16.64 -28.13 16.11
C VAL A 773 -15.61 -29.04 15.46
N ILE A 774 -16.03 -30.18 14.92
CA ILE A 774 -15.14 -31.12 14.22
C ILE A 774 -14.46 -30.41 13.03
N VAL A 775 -15.23 -29.70 12.21
CA VAL A 775 -14.72 -28.93 11.08
C VAL A 775 -13.72 -27.86 11.57
N SER A 776 -14.04 -27.13 12.63
CA SER A 776 -13.16 -26.12 13.21
C SER A 776 -11.84 -26.69 13.73
N VAL A 777 -11.87 -27.88 14.36
CA VAL A 777 -10.66 -28.59 14.80
C VAL A 777 -9.80 -29.02 13.60
N ILE A 778 -10.42 -29.52 12.54
CA ILE A 778 -9.68 -29.90 11.32
C ILE A 778 -9.03 -28.67 10.67
N LEU A 779 -9.76 -27.55 10.58
CA LEU A 779 -9.23 -26.29 10.03
C LEU A 779 -8.09 -25.74 10.90
N LEU A 780 -8.23 -25.75 12.22
CA LEU A 780 -7.17 -25.36 13.14
C LEU A 780 -5.92 -26.24 12.98
N ALA A 781 -6.12 -27.54 12.92
CA ALA A 781 -5.03 -28.49 12.68
C ALA A 781 -4.35 -28.24 11.32
N GLY A 782 -5.14 -27.90 10.28
CA GLY A 782 -4.63 -27.49 8.98
C GLY A 782 -3.78 -26.21 9.03
N ILE A 783 -4.23 -25.20 9.75
CA ILE A 783 -3.47 -23.95 9.98
C ILE A 783 -2.17 -24.26 10.72
N ILE A 784 -2.23 -25.02 11.83
CA ILE A 784 -1.05 -25.41 12.61
C ILE A 784 -0.09 -26.24 11.76
N TYR A 785 -0.59 -27.19 10.97
CA TYR A 785 0.22 -27.96 10.05
C TYR A 785 0.95 -27.05 9.04
N MET A 786 0.25 -26.09 8.45
CA MET A 786 0.85 -25.12 7.53
C MET A 786 1.89 -24.21 8.23
N LEU A 787 1.66 -23.86 9.48
CA LEU A 787 2.62 -23.07 10.28
C LEU A 787 3.86 -23.89 10.66
N CYS A 788 3.70 -25.20 10.93
CA CYS A 788 4.81 -26.08 11.34
C CYS A 788 5.55 -26.73 10.17
N LYS A 789 4.92 -26.79 8.97
CA LYS A 789 5.51 -27.39 7.79
C LYS A 789 6.89 -26.79 7.50
N PRO A 790 7.97 -27.61 7.32
CA PRO A 790 9.28 -27.07 7.00
C PRO A 790 9.26 -26.34 5.66
N TYR A 791 9.97 -25.21 5.61
CA TYR A 791 10.15 -24.46 4.38
C TYR A 791 11.00 -25.29 3.39
N LYS A 792 10.52 -25.47 2.17
CA LYS A 792 11.34 -26.02 1.08
C LYS A 792 11.68 -24.85 0.17
N GLU A 793 12.95 -24.54 0.11
CA GLU A 793 13.45 -23.57 -0.87
C GLU A 793 13.10 -24.00 -2.29
N ALA A 794 12.49 -23.10 -3.03
CA ALA A 794 12.30 -23.30 -4.45
C ALA A 794 13.52 -22.69 -5.16
N THR A 795 14.47 -23.51 -5.49
CA THR A 795 15.74 -23.17 -6.16
C THR A 795 15.59 -22.69 -7.59
N LYS A 796 14.38 -22.59 -8.15
CA LYS A 796 14.17 -22.16 -9.54
C LYS A 796 13.13 -21.04 -9.66
N LEU A 797 13.59 -19.84 -10.06
CA LEU A 797 12.76 -18.81 -10.67
C LEU A 797 12.33 -19.28 -12.08
N SER A 798 11.22 -20.02 -12.18
CA SER A 798 10.64 -20.30 -13.50
C SER A 798 9.92 -19.04 -13.99
N VAL A 799 10.59 -18.26 -14.79
CA VAL A 799 9.96 -17.30 -15.69
C VAL A 799 9.43 -18.11 -16.88
N LYS A 800 8.10 -18.32 -16.93
CA LYS A 800 7.41 -18.77 -18.15
C LYS A 800 6.95 -17.56 -18.91
#